data_37d5adbad2138217a6c14f575f3b27d7
#
_entry.id   37d5adbad2138217a6c14f575f3b27d7
#
_cell.length_a   1.000
_cell.length_b   1.000
_cell.length_c   1.000
_cell.angle_alpha   90.00
_cell.angle_beta   90.00
_cell.angle_gamma   90.00
#
_symmetry.space_group_name_H-M   'P 1'
#
loop_
_entity.id
_entity.type
_entity.pdbx_description
1 polymer ?
#
loop_
_entity_poly.entity_id
_entity_poly.type
_entity_poly.pdbx_seq_one_letter_code
_entity_poly.pdbx_strand_id
1 'polypeptide(L)'
;MASGARFQVFHAWLSKVPGLSTPGTRYDGARRVAVPLPRAQGGGTSCPALPRHQDGDLPMSHPTSPARTSQRLDEAVTGGIGDSPLRPDSTLKVTGEYAYSSDLWAEDMLWGSTLRSPHPYARISSLDISEALKQPGVHAVLTHQDVPGENVYGLKVSDTPVLAEDIVRYQGEPVALVAADHPETARRALAKIVVEYEVLEPVTDPERAAHDDTLPKLHPEGNIVRYQPVVKGDPEAEAEVVVSDVYTMGMQDQAFLGPESGLAIPDEDGGVDLFLATQWLHVDQRQTAHALGLPLEKVRFTMSGVGGAFGGREDLSMQIHCCMLALHTGRPVKMVYNRLESFYGHVHRHPAKMYYEHGATKDGKLVYVKARMYFDGGAYASKTPVVVSNATSLGTGPYVVPNVRIEGWGLYTNNPPCGAMRGLGAVQPAFAYELQMDKLAAALEMDPVRLRRLNAVEEGDSLHTGQVLDSPAPVAELLARLERMPLPPESTDLPRDVRTLPGGLSNTSHGEGVVRGVGYSVIIKNVSYAEGVDDYSTARVRLEVIGGAPVALVHTAAAEVGQGLITVHQQIARTELGVERVTIHPADTNIGDAGSSSASRQTYITGGAVREACTAVREAVFERVARRFGEDPAGLSLAGGKVVCASGAVLDLVEVLGEEPVEETREYHHLQTYKMDPVTGQSRRVHVQHAYAAHRAVVEVDTELGLVKVIQLDCAQDVGKAVNPDAVVGQIQGGSTQGLGLAVMEEIKVKDGKIRNPSFTDYLIPTILDTPPMRIEVLERADPHSPYGVRGVGEPPTISATPAVVNAIRNATGLNLTHTPVSPEQLCGS
;
A
#
# COMPACT_ATOMS: atom_id res chain seq x y z
N MET A 1 13.97 -22.38 -30.71
CA MET A 1 13.49 -23.18 -29.55
C MET A 1 13.07 -22.29 -28.37
N ALA A 2 13.49 -21.05 -28.31
CA ALA A 2 13.06 -20.11 -27.26
C ALA A 2 11.57 -19.67 -27.34
N SER A 3 10.94 -19.72 -28.51
CA SER A 3 9.50 -19.49 -28.64
C SER A 3 8.62 -20.54 -27.92
N GLY A 4 9.17 -21.72 -27.64
CA GLY A 4 8.47 -22.79 -26.92
C GLY A 4 8.34 -22.55 -25.41
N ALA A 5 9.33 -21.90 -24.79
CA ALA A 5 9.30 -21.61 -23.35
C ALA A 5 8.28 -20.51 -22.99
N ARG A 6 8.19 -19.48 -23.83
CA ARG A 6 7.12 -18.45 -23.69
C ARG A 6 5.73 -19.06 -23.76
N PHE A 7 5.54 -20.02 -24.68
CA PHE A 7 4.27 -20.67 -24.88
C PHE A 7 3.92 -21.62 -23.73
N GLN A 8 4.90 -22.23 -23.07
CA GLN A 8 4.64 -23.18 -21.97
C GLN A 8 4.28 -22.47 -20.65
N VAL A 9 4.92 -21.36 -20.30
CA VAL A 9 4.54 -20.56 -19.11
C VAL A 9 3.17 -19.93 -19.31
N PHE A 10 2.89 -19.43 -20.52
CA PHE A 10 1.60 -18.84 -20.86
C PHE A 10 0.49 -19.91 -21.00
N HIS A 11 0.78 -21.09 -21.58
CA HIS A 11 -0.19 -22.19 -21.68
C HIS A 11 -0.47 -22.86 -20.34
N ALA A 12 0.49 -23.01 -19.45
CA ALA A 12 0.24 -23.50 -18.10
C ALA A 12 -0.65 -22.57 -17.29
N TRP A 13 -0.58 -21.26 -17.58
CA TRP A 13 -1.47 -20.26 -16.97
C TRP A 13 -2.86 -20.24 -17.63
N LEU A 14 -2.95 -20.28 -18.98
CA LEU A 14 -4.22 -20.27 -19.71
C LEU A 14 -5.02 -21.57 -19.57
N SER A 15 -4.35 -22.72 -19.46
CA SER A 15 -5.04 -24.01 -19.27
C SER A 15 -5.74 -24.17 -17.91
N LYS A 16 -5.46 -23.27 -16.98
CA LYS A 16 -6.08 -23.24 -15.63
C LYS A 16 -7.21 -22.22 -15.49
N VAL A 17 -7.57 -21.49 -16.55
CA VAL A 17 -8.72 -20.57 -16.53
C VAL A 17 -9.97 -21.35 -16.94
N PRO A 18 -10.99 -21.49 -16.08
CA PRO A 18 -12.23 -22.17 -16.45
C PRO A 18 -12.95 -21.44 -17.57
N GLY A 19 -13.13 -22.10 -18.73
CA GLY A 19 -13.94 -21.59 -19.84
C GLY A 19 -13.25 -21.47 -21.19
N LEU A 20 -11.95 -21.73 -21.31
CA LEU A 20 -11.25 -21.74 -22.60
C LEU A 20 -10.93 -23.20 -23.03
N SER A 21 -11.81 -23.81 -23.80
CA SER A 21 -11.53 -25.06 -24.49
C SER A 21 -10.92 -24.77 -25.86
N THR A 22 -9.67 -25.17 -26.08
CA THR A 22 -9.06 -25.20 -27.41
C THR A 22 -9.50 -26.42 -28.20
N PRO A 23 -9.70 -26.35 -29.54
CA PRO A 23 -9.98 -27.49 -30.38
C PRO A 23 -8.75 -28.41 -30.50
N GLY A 24 -8.99 -29.71 -30.37
CA GLY A 24 -8.03 -30.76 -30.17
C GLY A 24 -6.90 -30.91 -31.17
N THR A 25 -5.75 -31.21 -30.63
CA THR A 25 -4.76 -32.09 -31.24
C THR A 25 -4.42 -33.21 -30.25
N ARG A 26 -4.72 -34.46 -30.67
CA ARG A 26 -4.33 -35.66 -29.93
C ARG A 26 -2.82 -35.83 -29.98
N TYR A 27 -2.20 -36.08 -28.85
CA TYR A 27 -0.92 -36.74 -28.73
C TYR A 27 -1.05 -37.85 -27.67
N ASP A 28 -0.82 -39.09 -28.15
CA ASP A 28 -0.77 -40.30 -27.33
C ASP A 28 0.62 -40.47 -26.71
N GLY A 29 0.65 -40.89 -25.45
CA GLY A 29 1.72 -41.69 -24.90
C GLY A 29 2.73 -41.01 -23.97
N ALA A 30 2.47 -41.02 -22.66
CA ALA A 30 3.53 -41.12 -21.65
C ALA A 30 3.03 -41.86 -20.40
N ARG A 31 3.81 -42.88 -20.02
CA ARG A 31 3.58 -43.78 -18.91
C ARG A 31 3.61 -43.06 -17.55
N ARG A 32 2.60 -43.33 -16.73
CA ARG A 32 2.57 -42.96 -15.33
C ARG A 32 3.50 -43.84 -14.51
N VAL A 33 4.46 -43.26 -13.79
CA VAL A 33 5.12 -43.91 -12.66
C VAL A 33 4.43 -43.38 -11.39
N ALA A 34 3.75 -44.28 -10.67
CA ALA A 34 3.13 -43.99 -9.39
C ALA A 34 4.14 -44.21 -8.27
N VAL A 35 4.34 -43.22 -7.43
CA VAL A 35 5.05 -43.34 -6.14
C VAL A 35 4.00 -43.50 -5.04
N PRO A 36 4.05 -44.55 -4.20
CA PRO A 36 3.06 -44.75 -3.16
C PRO A 36 3.36 -43.90 -1.91
N LEU A 37 2.34 -43.16 -1.43
CA LEU A 37 2.33 -42.55 -0.10
C LEU A 37 1.91 -43.56 0.97
N PRO A 38 2.46 -43.55 2.19
CA PRO A 38 2.09 -44.47 3.25
C PRO A 38 0.70 -44.13 3.85
N ARG A 39 -0.13 -45.16 3.99
CA ARG A 39 -1.42 -45.11 4.68
C ARG A 39 -1.21 -44.98 6.19
N ALA A 40 -1.75 -43.93 6.80
CA ALA A 40 -1.99 -43.87 8.24
C ALA A 40 -3.30 -44.59 8.59
N GLN A 41 -3.24 -45.54 9.52
CA GLN A 41 -4.39 -46.28 10.03
C GLN A 41 -5.25 -45.40 10.94
N GLY A 42 -6.55 -45.59 10.86
CA GLY A 42 -7.56 -44.79 11.53
C GLY A 42 -7.68 -45.05 13.03
N GLY A 43 -8.07 -43.99 13.72
CA GLY A 43 -8.64 -43.99 15.06
C GLY A 43 -9.78 -42.99 15.06
N GLY A 44 -11.02 -43.49 14.98
CA GLY A 44 -12.20 -42.63 15.01
C GLY A 44 -12.48 -42.17 16.43
N THR A 45 -12.63 -40.85 16.60
CA THR A 45 -13.40 -40.27 17.70
C THR A 45 -14.34 -39.24 17.12
N SER A 46 -15.62 -39.51 17.28
CA SER A 46 -16.75 -38.66 16.89
C SER A 46 -16.76 -37.39 17.70
N CYS A 47 -16.81 -36.25 17.03
CA CYS A 47 -17.08 -34.95 17.62
C CYS A 47 -18.61 -34.75 17.74
N PRO A 48 -19.14 -34.30 18.86
CA PRO A 48 -20.59 -34.08 19.01
C PRO A 48 -21.02 -32.81 18.27
N ALA A 49 -22.17 -32.92 17.60
CA ALA A 49 -22.81 -31.84 16.87
C ALA A 49 -23.26 -30.72 17.81
N LEU A 50 -22.96 -29.47 17.45
CA LEU A 50 -23.53 -28.26 18.07
C LEU A 50 -24.99 -28.11 17.68
N PRO A 51 -25.87 -27.63 18.60
CA PRO A 51 -27.29 -27.45 18.31
C PRO A 51 -27.53 -26.28 17.36
N ARG A 52 -28.42 -26.49 16.38
CA ARG A 52 -28.96 -25.45 15.51
C ARG A 52 -29.88 -24.54 16.33
N HIS A 53 -29.56 -23.23 16.37
CA HIS A 53 -30.53 -22.22 16.81
C HIS A 53 -31.56 -21.97 15.70
N GLN A 54 -32.80 -21.95 16.10
CA GLN A 54 -33.94 -21.64 15.24
C GLN A 54 -33.99 -20.15 14.89
N ASP A 55 -34.28 -19.89 13.62
CA ASP A 55 -34.51 -18.56 13.06
C ASP A 55 -35.70 -17.89 13.72
N GLY A 56 -35.48 -16.68 14.25
CA GLY A 56 -36.53 -15.76 14.65
C GLY A 56 -36.42 -14.52 13.76
N ASP A 57 -37.35 -14.40 12.81
CA ASP A 57 -37.51 -13.24 11.94
C ASP A 57 -37.78 -11.97 12.75
N LEU A 58 -36.90 -10.97 12.63
CA LEU A 58 -37.23 -9.58 12.96
C LEU A 58 -37.08 -8.73 11.67
N PRO A 59 -38.14 -7.97 11.30
CA PRO A 59 -38.10 -7.19 10.08
C PRO A 59 -37.23 -5.94 10.25
N MET A 60 -36.17 -5.84 9.45
CA MET A 60 -35.42 -4.61 9.30
C MET A 60 -36.15 -3.65 8.37
N SER A 61 -36.68 -2.58 8.91
CA SER A 61 -37.21 -1.47 8.15
C SER A 61 -36.07 -0.57 7.65
N HIS A 62 -35.89 -0.50 6.33
CA HIS A 62 -35.05 0.49 5.69
C HIS A 62 -35.80 1.84 5.55
N PRO A 63 -35.19 2.99 5.83
CA PRO A 63 -35.79 4.28 5.50
C PRO A 63 -35.65 4.53 3.99
N THR A 64 -36.78 4.70 3.34
CA THR A 64 -36.89 5.08 1.92
C THR A 64 -36.44 6.53 1.72
N SER A 65 -35.43 6.73 0.87
CA SER A 65 -35.09 8.03 0.28
C SER A 65 -36.00 8.35 -0.91
N PRO A 66 -36.31 9.63 -1.17
CA PRO A 66 -37.28 10.00 -2.18
C PRO A 66 -36.79 9.77 -3.61
N ALA A 67 -37.68 9.19 -4.40
CA ALA A 67 -37.48 8.88 -5.80
C ALA A 67 -37.25 10.15 -6.65
N ARG A 68 -36.12 10.13 -7.42
CA ARG A 68 -36.01 10.93 -8.64
C ARG A 68 -36.41 10.05 -9.81
N THR A 69 -37.51 10.38 -10.40
CA THR A 69 -38.05 9.81 -11.63
C THR A 69 -37.14 10.17 -12.81
N SER A 70 -36.41 9.19 -13.32
CA SER A 70 -36.03 9.07 -14.71
C SER A 70 -36.22 7.61 -15.11
N GLN A 71 -37.23 7.35 -15.93
CA GLN A 71 -37.42 6.06 -16.58
C GLN A 71 -36.25 5.84 -17.54
N ARG A 72 -35.25 5.07 -17.07
CA ARG A 72 -34.32 4.31 -17.92
C ARG A 72 -34.49 2.86 -17.52
N LEU A 73 -34.64 2.01 -18.55
CA LEU A 73 -34.72 0.57 -18.40
C LEU A 73 -33.46 0.04 -17.69
N ASP A 74 -33.53 -0.14 -16.38
CA ASP A 74 -32.47 -0.72 -15.55
C ASP A 74 -32.60 -2.25 -15.57
N GLU A 75 -32.14 -2.90 -16.65
CA GLU A 75 -31.49 -4.19 -16.45
C GLU A 75 -30.02 -3.89 -16.11
N ALA A 76 -29.78 -3.57 -14.84
CA ALA A 76 -28.43 -3.39 -14.32
C ALA A 76 -27.65 -4.69 -14.53
N VAL A 77 -26.51 -4.60 -15.22
CA VAL A 77 -25.60 -5.75 -15.37
C VAL A 77 -25.15 -6.16 -13.98
N THR A 78 -25.42 -7.41 -13.59
CA THR A 78 -25.00 -7.96 -12.30
C THR A 78 -23.48 -7.86 -12.14
N GLY A 79 -23.01 -7.36 -11.01
CA GLY A 79 -21.60 -7.19 -10.72
C GLY A 79 -20.99 -5.92 -11.30
N GLY A 80 -21.79 -4.88 -11.54
CA GLY A 80 -21.37 -3.53 -11.92
C GLY A 80 -20.90 -2.69 -10.71
N ILE A 81 -20.74 -1.37 -10.94
CA ILE A 81 -20.36 -0.42 -9.89
C ILE A 81 -21.42 -0.34 -8.80
N GLY A 82 -21.01 -0.48 -7.55
CA GLY A 82 -21.88 -0.50 -6.38
C GLY A 82 -22.28 -1.90 -5.90
N ASP A 83 -22.01 -2.93 -6.70
CA ASP A 83 -22.16 -4.32 -6.30
C ASP A 83 -20.88 -4.84 -5.60
N SER A 84 -20.97 -6.02 -4.98
CA SER A 84 -19.84 -6.72 -4.35
C SER A 84 -19.59 -8.09 -5.01
N PRO A 85 -19.18 -8.15 -6.29
CA PRO A 85 -18.88 -9.41 -6.95
C PRO A 85 -17.64 -10.07 -6.32
N LEU A 86 -17.62 -11.40 -6.34
CA LEU A 86 -16.45 -12.15 -5.92
C LEU A 86 -15.23 -11.81 -6.80
N ARG A 87 -14.06 -11.77 -6.17
CA ARG A 87 -12.79 -11.60 -6.88
C ARG A 87 -12.55 -12.75 -7.83
N PRO A 88 -12.12 -12.49 -9.09
CA PRO A 88 -11.89 -13.55 -10.08
C PRO A 88 -10.75 -14.51 -9.70
N ASP A 89 -9.80 -14.06 -8.87
CA ASP A 89 -8.63 -14.82 -8.42
C ASP A 89 -8.82 -15.49 -7.05
N SER A 90 -9.96 -15.31 -6.38
CA SER A 90 -10.17 -15.73 -4.99
C SER A 90 -10.16 -17.26 -4.84
N THR A 91 -10.84 -17.99 -5.71
CA THR A 91 -10.89 -19.46 -5.63
C THR A 91 -9.50 -20.08 -5.75
N LEU A 92 -8.70 -19.67 -6.74
CA LEU A 92 -7.34 -20.16 -6.92
C LEU A 92 -6.44 -19.88 -5.72
N LYS A 93 -6.62 -18.69 -5.06
CA LYS A 93 -5.86 -18.32 -3.87
C LYS A 93 -6.19 -19.18 -2.66
N VAL A 94 -7.47 -19.45 -2.40
CA VAL A 94 -7.88 -20.25 -1.22
C VAL A 94 -7.70 -21.76 -1.42
N THR A 95 -7.65 -22.25 -2.66
CA THR A 95 -7.33 -23.65 -2.97
C THR A 95 -5.83 -23.91 -3.08
N GLY A 96 -4.98 -22.87 -3.07
CA GLY A 96 -3.53 -22.99 -3.21
C GLY A 96 -3.06 -23.24 -4.65
N GLU A 97 -3.92 -23.02 -5.64
CA GLU A 97 -3.61 -23.16 -7.08
C GLU A 97 -3.10 -21.86 -7.72
N TYR A 98 -3.19 -20.73 -7.01
CA TYR A 98 -2.72 -19.45 -7.49
C TYR A 98 -1.19 -19.37 -7.43
N ALA A 99 -0.55 -19.13 -8.57
CA ALA A 99 0.90 -18.99 -8.64
C ALA A 99 1.34 -17.58 -8.20
N TYR A 100 2.06 -17.50 -7.10
CA TYR A 100 2.79 -16.29 -6.69
C TYR A 100 4.14 -16.20 -7.39
N SER A 101 4.80 -15.05 -7.36
CA SER A 101 6.13 -14.87 -7.97
C SER A 101 7.18 -15.85 -7.42
N SER A 102 7.05 -16.27 -6.16
CA SER A 102 7.90 -17.30 -5.54
C SER A 102 7.65 -18.73 -6.09
N ASP A 103 6.52 -18.99 -6.76
CA ASP A 103 6.16 -20.31 -7.27
C ASP A 103 6.56 -20.52 -8.74
N LEU A 104 7.00 -19.45 -9.41
CA LEU A 104 7.41 -19.48 -10.81
C LEU A 104 8.59 -20.43 -11.01
N TRP A 105 8.57 -21.11 -12.15
CA TRP A 105 9.61 -22.07 -12.53
C TRP A 105 9.87 -22.01 -14.03
N ALA A 106 11.11 -22.22 -14.44
CA ALA A 106 11.53 -22.39 -15.82
C ALA A 106 12.51 -23.58 -15.92
N GLU A 107 12.49 -24.28 -17.07
CA GLU A 107 13.45 -25.34 -17.34
C GLU A 107 14.87 -24.77 -17.30
N ASP A 108 15.80 -25.52 -16.72
CA ASP A 108 17.23 -25.16 -16.64
C ASP A 108 17.57 -23.88 -15.84
N MET A 109 16.62 -23.41 -15.00
CA MET A 109 16.81 -22.20 -14.22
C MET A 109 17.90 -22.36 -13.15
N LEU A 110 18.55 -21.23 -12.86
CA LEU A 110 19.45 -21.04 -11.73
C LEU A 110 18.76 -20.31 -10.58
N TRP A 111 19.39 -20.36 -9.42
CA TRP A 111 18.99 -19.61 -8.22
C TRP A 111 19.97 -18.50 -7.95
N GLY A 112 19.45 -17.28 -7.90
CA GLY A 112 20.20 -16.09 -7.52
C GLY A 112 20.15 -15.82 -6.02
N SER A 113 21.23 -15.33 -5.44
CA SER A 113 21.34 -14.90 -4.04
C SER A 113 22.26 -13.69 -3.91
N THR A 114 22.02 -12.86 -2.89
CA THR A 114 22.75 -11.61 -2.66
C THR A 114 23.60 -11.69 -1.40
N LEU A 115 24.89 -11.37 -1.49
CA LEU A 115 25.75 -11.10 -0.34
C LEU A 115 25.47 -9.69 0.16
N ARG A 116 25.15 -9.58 1.46
CA ARG A 116 24.81 -8.32 2.11
C ARG A 116 25.81 -7.94 3.20
N SER A 117 26.09 -6.64 3.32
CA SER A 117 26.97 -6.12 4.38
C SER A 117 26.42 -6.39 5.77
N PRO A 118 27.24 -6.87 6.74
CA PRO A 118 26.86 -6.98 8.15
C PRO A 118 27.06 -5.65 8.92
N HIS A 119 27.62 -4.62 8.28
CA HIS A 119 27.95 -3.34 8.89
C HIS A 119 27.01 -2.23 8.43
N PRO A 120 26.63 -1.31 9.33
CA PRO A 120 25.79 -0.16 8.97
C PRO A 120 26.60 0.93 8.25
N TYR A 121 27.92 1.01 8.52
CA TYR A 121 28.82 1.96 7.87
C TYR A 121 30.24 1.39 7.86
N ALA A 122 30.77 1.14 6.68
CA ALA A 122 32.13 0.61 6.54
C ALA A 122 32.68 0.87 5.13
N ARG A 123 33.99 1.02 5.04
CA ARG A 123 34.72 1.03 3.76
C ARG A 123 35.06 -0.40 3.35
N ILE A 124 34.88 -0.75 2.09
CA ILE A 124 35.28 -2.03 1.53
C ILE A 124 36.77 -1.90 1.16
N SER A 125 37.66 -2.61 1.86
CA SER A 125 39.12 -2.60 1.62
C SER A 125 39.51 -3.63 0.58
N SER A 126 38.87 -4.80 0.57
CA SER A 126 39.07 -5.85 -0.46
C SER A 126 37.84 -6.74 -0.58
N LEU A 127 37.65 -7.33 -1.77
CA LEU A 127 36.60 -8.27 -2.10
C LEU A 127 37.18 -9.45 -2.90
N ASP A 128 37.23 -10.64 -2.30
CA ASP A 128 37.75 -11.86 -2.96
C ASP A 128 36.62 -12.88 -3.18
N ILE A 129 36.30 -13.15 -4.45
CA ILE A 129 35.26 -14.06 -4.90
C ILE A 129 35.80 -15.42 -5.37
N SER A 130 37.16 -15.62 -5.32
CA SER A 130 37.85 -16.72 -5.98
C SER A 130 37.42 -18.10 -5.51
N GLU A 131 37.18 -18.27 -4.22
CA GLU A 131 36.75 -19.54 -3.64
C GLU A 131 35.25 -19.83 -3.87
N ALA A 132 34.43 -18.80 -4.02
CA ALA A 132 33.01 -18.95 -4.37
C ALA A 132 32.84 -19.43 -5.80
N LEU A 133 33.64 -18.89 -6.75
CA LEU A 133 33.66 -19.31 -8.16
C LEU A 133 34.10 -20.78 -8.38
N LYS A 134 34.94 -21.31 -7.50
CA LYS A 134 35.40 -22.71 -7.58
C LYS A 134 34.39 -23.73 -7.07
N GLN A 135 33.30 -23.27 -6.44
CA GLN A 135 32.33 -24.18 -5.83
C GLN A 135 31.52 -24.90 -6.89
N PRO A 136 31.43 -26.25 -6.86
CA PRO A 136 30.59 -27.00 -7.82
C PRO A 136 29.16 -26.55 -7.81
N GLY A 137 28.56 -26.35 -8.99
CA GLY A 137 27.17 -25.88 -9.14
C GLY A 137 27.03 -24.35 -9.07
N VAL A 138 28.11 -23.57 -8.90
CA VAL A 138 28.12 -22.12 -9.06
C VAL A 138 28.40 -21.78 -10.52
N HIS A 139 27.59 -20.91 -11.12
CA HIS A 139 27.68 -20.51 -12.51
C HIS A 139 28.15 -19.06 -12.69
N ALA A 140 27.87 -18.19 -11.71
CA ALA A 140 28.35 -16.81 -11.71
C ALA A 140 28.52 -16.29 -10.29
N VAL A 141 29.48 -15.38 -10.10
CA VAL A 141 29.64 -14.50 -8.95
C VAL A 141 29.90 -13.10 -9.50
N LEU A 142 28.99 -12.16 -9.27
CA LEU A 142 29.08 -10.80 -9.81
C LEU A 142 29.31 -9.79 -8.69
N THR A 143 30.03 -8.71 -9.02
CA THR A 143 30.37 -7.58 -8.16
C THR A 143 29.96 -6.26 -8.83
N HIS A 144 30.24 -5.12 -8.20
CA HIS A 144 29.99 -3.80 -8.80
C HIS A 144 30.67 -3.63 -10.18
N GLN A 145 31.78 -4.33 -10.43
CA GLN A 145 32.49 -4.27 -11.71
C GLN A 145 31.76 -4.95 -12.87
N ASP A 146 30.80 -5.81 -12.55
CA ASP A 146 30.00 -6.57 -13.52
C ASP A 146 28.68 -5.88 -13.86
N VAL A 147 28.39 -4.69 -13.30
CA VAL A 147 27.20 -3.90 -13.63
C VAL A 147 27.36 -3.34 -15.05
N PRO A 148 26.52 -3.75 -16.01
CA PRO A 148 26.77 -3.43 -17.42
C PRO A 148 26.56 -1.95 -17.78
N GLY A 149 25.67 -1.25 -17.09
CA GLY A 149 25.38 0.17 -17.26
C GLY A 149 25.94 1.01 -16.12
N GLU A 150 25.10 1.86 -15.53
CA GLU A 150 25.49 2.66 -14.37
C GLU A 150 25.20 1.92 -13.06
N ASN A 151 26.17 1.88 -12.15
CA ASN A 151 26.03 1.23 -10.84
C ASN A 151 25.20 2.09 -9.86
N VAL A 152 24.06 2.61 -10.33
CA VAL A 152 23.19 3.48 -9.53
C VAL A 152 21.73 3.36 -9.97
N TYR A 153 20.80 3.46 -9.01
CA TYR A 153 19.36 3.58 -9.24
C TYR A 153 18.71 4.43 -8.15
N GLY A 154 17.41 4.71 -8.26
CA GLY A 154 16.64 5.43 -7.27
C GLY A 154 15.38 6.07 -7.84
N LEU A 155 14.34 6.24 -7.01
CA LEU A 155 13.01 6.71 -7.44
C LEU A 155 12.95 8.22 -7.74
N LYS A 156 13.52 9.03 -6.85
CA LYS A 156 13.50 10.50 -6.95
C LYS A 156 14.91 11.09 -7.06
N VAL A 157 15.84 10.46 -6.41
CA VAL A 157 17.28 10.71 -6.46
C VAL A 157 17.93 9.40 -6.81
N SER A 158 18.77 9.38 -7.82
CA SER A 158 19.59 8.21 -8.17
C SER A 158 20.83 8.20 -7.28
N ASP A 159 20.72 7.61 -6.10
CA ASP A 159 21.75 7.62 -5.07
C ASP A 159 22.09 6.23 -4.50
N THR A 160 21.34 5.20 -4.87
CA THR A 160 21.47 3.83 -4.38
C THR A 160 22.35 3.02 -5.34
N PRO A 161 23.48 2.45 -4.93
CA PRO A 161 24.27 1.59 -5.79
C PRO A 161 23.57 0.26 -6.06
N VAL A 162 23.72 -0.29 -7.25
CA VAL A 162 23.26 -1.66 -7.57
C VAL A 162 24.02 -2.66 -6.70
N LEU A 163 25.33 -2.53 -6.61
CA LEU A 163 26.22 -3.27 -5.70
C LEU A 163 27.24 -2.29 -5.12
N ALA A 164 27.48 -2.36 -3.81
CA ALA A 164 28.41 -1.49 -3.13
C ALA A 164 29.82 -1.61 -3.72
N GLU A 165 30.45 -0.46 -4.00
CA GLU A 165 31.81 -0.36 -4.56
C GLU A 165 32.83 -0.10 -3.46
N ASP A 166 32.89 1.12 -2.93
CA ASP A 166 33.90 1.55 -1.96
C ASP A 166 33.42 1.53 -0.51
N ILE A 167 32.12 1.74 -0.32
CA ILE A 167 31.54 2.00 0.99
C ILE A 167 30.14 1.42 1.09
N VAL A 168 29.85 0.81 2.23
CA VAL A 168 28.49 0.41 2.61
C VAL A 168 27.93 1.41 3.62
N ARG A 169 26.64 1.79 3.43
CA ARG A 169 25.97 2.85 4.18
C ARG A 169 24.88 2.34 5.11
N TYR A 170 24.48 1.06 4.99
CA TYR A 170 23.53 0.44 5.93
C TYR A 170 23.78 -1.06 6.08
N GLN A 171 23.32 -1.63 7.17
CA GLN A 171 23.34 -3.08 7.38
C GLN A 171 22.34 -3.76 6.42
N GLY A 172 22.84 -4.57 5.52
CA GLY A 172 22.03 -5.24 4.50
C GLY A 172 22.30 -4.77 3.08
N GLU A 173 23.19 -3.81 2.87
CA GLU A 173 23.54 -3.30 1.55
C GLU A 173 24.16 -4.40 0.67
N PRO A 174 23.67 -4.56 -0.60
CA PRO A 174 24.16 -5.56 -1.53
C PRO A 174 25.64 -5.33 -1.89
N VAL A 175 26.47 -6.39 -1.84
CA VAL A 175 27.92 -6.34 -2.16
C VAL A 175 28.27 -7.22 -3.35
N ALA A 176 27.69 -8.41 -3.44
CA ALA A 176 27.92 -9.35 -4.53
C ALA A 176 26.69 -10.24 -4.78
N LEU A 177 26.64 -10.84 -5.96
CA LEU A 177 25.59 -11.75 -6.38
C LEU A 177 26.17 -13.12 -6.72
N VAL A 178 25.39 -14.19 -6.48
CA VAL A 178 25.74 -15.55 -6.88
C VAL A 178 24.59 -16.16 -7.67
N ALA A 179 24.87 -16.83 -8.79
CA ALA A 179 23.93 -17.74 -9.46
C ALA A 179 24.44 -19.18 -9.35
N ALA A 180 23.55 -20.10 -8.91
CA ALA A 180 23.88 -21.51 -8.75
C ALA A 180 22.70 -22.41 -9.16
N ASP A 181 22.95 -23.69 -9.36
CA ASP A 181 21.95 -24.70 -9.73
C ASP A 181 20.95 -25.04 -8.62
N HIS A 182 21.24 -24.66 -7.39
CA HIS A 182 20.37 -24.90 -6.23
C HIS A 182 20.48 -23.75 -5.20
N PRO A 183 19.39 -23.35 -4.51
CA PRO A 183 19.44 -22.22 -3.56
C PRO A 183 20.42 -22.46 -2.41
N GLU A 184 20.59 -23.69 -1.95
CA GLU A 184 21.57 -24.00 -0.90
C GLU A 184 23.02 -23.92 -1.42
N THR A 185 23.28 -24.25 -2.70
CA THR A 185 24.58 -24.04 -3.34
C THR A 185 24.92 -22.56 -3.40
N ALA A 186 23.96 -21.71 -3.82
CA ALA A 186 24.12 -20.26 -3.82
C ALA A 186 24.43 -19.71 -2.42
N ARG A 187 23.68 -20.15 -1.39
CA ARG A 187 23.89 -19.74 -0.01
C ARG A 187 25.28 -20.13 0.53
N ARG A 188 25.77 -21.34 0.20
CA ARG A 188 27.13 -21.80 0.58
C ARG A 188 28.21 -21.04 -0.14
N ALA A 189 28.00 -20.69 -1.40
CA ALA A 189 28.94 -19.89 -2.19
C ALA A 189 29.07 -18.47 -1.62
N LEU A 190 27.97 -17.81 -1.19
CA LEU A 190 28.02 -16.52 -0.51
C LEU A 190 28.96 -16.54 0.70
N ALA A 191 28.94 -17.62 1.49
CA ALA A 191 29.80 -17.79 2.66
C ALA A 191 31.31 -17.99 2.32
N LYS A 192 31.66 -18.16 1.03
CA LYS A 192 33.05 -18.27 0.54
C LYS A 192 33.59 -16.96 -0.01
N ILE A 193 32.76 -15.97 -0.18
CA ILE A 193 33.20 -14.62 -0.57
C ILE A 193 33.78 -13.94 0.66
N VAL A 194 35.00 -13.45 0.55
CA VAL A 194 35.68 -12.74 1.62
C VAL A 194 35.68 -11.25 1.34
N VAL A 195 35.12 -10.50 2.28
CA VAL A 195 35.08 -9.03 2.23
C VAL A 195 35.81 -8.49 3.45
N GLU A 196 36.82 -7.67 3.23
CA GLU A 196 37.52 -6.95 4.31
C GLU A 196 36.89 -5.56 4.46
N TYR A 197 36.48 -5.23 5.67
CA TYR A 197 35.85 -3.97 6.01
C TYR A 197 36.67 -3.14 6.99
N GLU A 198 36.85 -1.87 6.67
CA GLU A 198 37.19 -0.84 7.66
C GLU A 198 35.91 -0.25 8.23
N VAL A 199 35.54 -0.65 9.45
CA VAL A 199 34.28 -0.22 10.09
C VAL A 199 34.39 1.24 10.52
N LEU A 200 33.38 2.04 10.17
CA LEU A 200 33.28 3.45 10.48
C LEU A 200 32.20 3.70 11.53
N GLU A 201 32.26 4.87 12.20
CA GLU A 201 31.23 5.29 13.16
C GLU A 201 29.96 5.72 12.41
N PRO A 202 28.80 5.07 12.67
CA PRO A 202 27.58 5.37 11.93
C PRO A 202 26.88 6.65 12.46
N VAL A 203 26.32 7.43 11.56
CA VAL A 203 25.40 8.53 11.87
C VAL A 203 24.00 7.93 12.00
N THR A 204 23.43 7.96 13.20
CA THR A 204 22.13 7.30 13.48
C THR A 204 21.04 8.23 14.05
N ASP A 205 21.39 9.47 14.43
CA ASP A 205 20.46 10.45 14.96
C ASP A 205 20.10 11.45 13.85
N PRO A 206 18.83 11.45 13.35
CA PRO A 206 18.43 12.36 12.27
C PRO A 206 18.41 13.84 12.68
N GLU A 207 18.11 14.18 13.94
CA GLU A 207 18.14 15.59 14.39
C GLU A 207 19.57 16.13 14.41
N ARG A 208 20.54 15.31 14.86
CA ARG A 208 21.96 15.68 14.75
C ARG A 208 22.41 15.77 13.29
N ALA A 209 21.98 14.85 12.42
CA ALA A 209 22.31 14.87 10.99
C ALA A 209 21.82 16.16 10.29
N ALA A 210 20.77 16.82 10.82
CA ALA A 210 20.26 18.08 10.30
C ALA A 210 21.08 19.33 10.73
N HIS A 211 21.75 19.28 11.90
CA HIS A 211 22.24 20.51 12.56
C HIS A 211 23.69 20.42 13.03
N ASP A 212 24.32 19.25 13.04
CA ASP A 212 25.69 19.04 13.50
C ASP A 212 26.66 18.94 12.31
N ASP A 213 27.27 20.06 11.96
CA ASP A 213 28.23 20.15 10.84
C ASP A 213 29.54 19.36 11.09
N THR A 214 29.74 18.79 12.29
CA THR A 214 30.91 17.96 12.61
C THR A 214 30.74 16.52 12.16
N LEU A 215 29.52 16.10 11.84
CA LEU A 215 29.23 14.75 11.34
C LEU A 215 29.72 14.58 9.89
N PRO A 216 30.13 13.36 9.51
CA PRO A 216 30.51 13.09 8.14
C PRO A 216 29.31 13.31 7.19
N LYS A 217 29.60 13.80 5.99
CA LYS A 217 28.64 13.83 4.90
C LYS A 217 28.49 12.42 4.33
N LEU A 218 27.29 11.85 4.46
CA LEU A 218 27.00 10.51 3.95
C LEU A 218 26.83 10.48 2.43
N HIS A 219 26.40 11.61 1.86
CA HIS A 219 26.27 11.84 0.42
C HIS A 219 26.95 13.15 0.01
N PRO A 220 27.31 13.33 -1.26
CA PRO A 220 28.03 14.52 -1.74
C PRO A 220 27.35 15.86 -1.35
N GLU A 221 26.02 15.88 -1.42
CA GLU A 221 25.18 17.06 -1.11
C GLU A 221 25.04 17.31 0.41
N GLY A 222 25.44 16.37 1.27
CA GLY A 222 25.30 16.43 2.72
C GLY A 222 24.32 15.41 3.28
N ASN A 223 23.76 15.69 4.46
CA ASN A 223 22.86 14.77 5.16
C ASN A 223 21.39 15.16 5.08
N ILE A 224 21.03 16.28 4.44
CA ILE A 224 19.65 16.73 4.27
C ILE A 224 19.15 16.30 2.89
N VAL A 225 18.19 15.37 2.86
CA VAL A 225 17.50 14.93 1.63
C VAL A 225 16.51 16.00 1.16
N ARG A 226 15.74 16.56 2.10
CA ARG A 226 14.77 17.63 1.85
C ARG A 226 14.52 18.43 3.12
N TYR A 227 14.43 19.74 2.96
CA TYR A 227 13.85 20.67 3.93
C TYR A 227 12.63 21.35 3.32
N GLN A 228 11.52 21.42 4.06
CA GLN A 228 10.29 22.06 3.61
C GLN A 228 9.64 22.83 4.75
N PRO A 229 9.63 24.18 4.70
CA PRO A 229 8.83 25.00 5.59
C PRO A 229 7.41 25.18 5.06
N VAL A 230 6.45 25.44 5.97
CA VAL A 230 5.10 25.94 5.66
C VAL A 230 4.76 27.03 6.66
N VAL A 231 4.49 28.23 6.15
CA VAL A 231 4.17 29.42 6.96
C VAL A 231 2.85 30.03 6.45
N LYS A 232 1.91 30.27 7.36
CA LYS A 232 0.63 30.94 7.11
C LYS A 232 0.32 31.88 8.25
N GLY A 233 -0.20 33.07 7.97
CA GLY A 233 -0.61 34.06 8.95
C GLY A 233 0.56 34.63 9.76
N ASP A 234 0.32 34.91 11.05
CA ASP A 234 1.34 35.43 11.98
C ASP A 234 1.88 34.26 12.84
N PRO A 235 3.12 33.82 12.63
CA PRO A 235 3.70 32.74 13.43
C PRO A 235 3.99 33.15 14.88
N GLU A 236 3.96 34.41 15.21
CA GLU A 236 4.17 34.93 16.58
C GLU A 236 2.83 35.23 17.29
N ALA A 237 1.68 34.83 16.72
CA ALA A 237 0.38 35.02 17.35
C ALA A 237 0.35 34.41 18.75
N GLU A 238 -0.21 35.12 19.72
CA GLU A 238 -0.38 34.68 21.11
C GLU A 238 -1.73 33.93 21.27
N ALA A 239 -1.76 32.96 22.16
CA ALA A 239 -2.96 32.18 22.49
C ALA A 239 -3.19 32.17 24.01
N GLU A 240 -4.46 32.03 24.43
CA GLU A 240 -4.82 31.98 25.86
C GLU A 240 -4.47 30.68 26.54
N VAL A 241 -4.54 29.55 25.78
CA VAL A 241 -4.19 28.20 26.23
C VAL A 241 -3.19 27.62 25.26
N VAL A 242 -2.07 27.13 25.78
CA VAL A 242 -0.98 26.57 24.97
C VAL A 242 -0.62 25.18 25.50
N VAL A 243 -0.47 24.23 24.60
CA VAL A 243 0.02 22.88 24.91
C VAL A 243 1.15 22.52 23.94
N SER A 244 2.20 21.88 24.45
CA SER A 244 3.33 21.45 23.64
C SER A 244 3.86 20.09 24.10
N ASP A 245 4.49 19.37 23.20
CA ASP A 245 5.18 18.11 23.51
C ASP A 245 6.13 17.68 22.39
N VAL A 246 6.94 16.64 22.68
CA VAL A 246 7.81 15.97 21.72
C VAL A 246 7.28 14.56 21.46
N TYR A 247 6.89 14.30 20.23
CA TYR A 247 6.34 13.03 19.81
C TYR A 247 7.39 12.23 19.02
N THR A 248 7.45 10.92 19.28
CA THR A 248 8.35 10.01 18.56
C THR A 248 7.59 8.82 18.03
N MET A 249 7.98 8.38 16.83
CA MET A 249 7.42 7.19 16.19
C MET A 249 8.56 6.27 15.76
N GLY A 250 8.46 4.99 16.12
CA GLY A 250 9.41 3.96 15.73
C GLY A 250 9.32 3.59 14.25
N MET A 251 10.33 2.84 13.77
CA MET A 251 10.35 2.27 12.43
C MET A 251 9.36 1.10 12.34
N GLN A 252 8.52 1.08 11.29
CA GLN A 252 7.54 0.00 11.05
C GLN A 252 7.83 -0.70 9.73
N ASP A 253 7.74 -2.04 9.71
CA ASP A 253 7.82 -2.86 8.50
C ASP A 253 6.45 -2.99 7.84
N GLN A 254 6.42 -3.11 6.50
CA GLN A 254 5.18 -3.36 5.74
C GLN A 254 4.60 -4.75 6.02
N ALA A 255 5.42 -5.67 6.48
CA ALA A 255 5.05 -7.01 6.93
C ALA A 255 4.23 -7.82 5.91
N PHE A 256 4.45 -7.60 4.62
CA PHE A 256 3.80 -8.42 3.59
C PHE A 256 4.24 -9.89 3.70
N LEU A 257 3.28 -10.82 3.57
CA LEU A 257 3.53 -12.25 3.79
C LEU A 257 4.37 -12.91 2.69
N GLY A 258 4.19 -12.51 1.43
CA GLY A 258 5.02 -12.98 0.32
C GLY A 258 6.29 -12.15 0.20
N PRO A 259 7.50 -12.69 0.48
CA PRO A 259 8.75 -11.94 0.31
C PRO A 259 9.00 -11.55 -1.15
N GLU A 260 10.03 -10.75 -1.37
CA GLU A 260 10.49 -10.32 -2.69
C GLU A 260 10.87 -11.53 -3.52
N SER A 261 10.39 -11.57 -4.75
CA SER A 261 10.65 -12.70 -5.66
C SER A 261 10.39 -12.35 -7.12
N GLY A 262 11.10 -13.05 -8.00
CA GLY A 262 10.96 -12.95 -9.43
C GLY A 262 11.77 -14.00 -10.19
N LEU A 263 11.46 -14.15 -11.47
CA LEU A 263 12.12 -15.02 -12.42
C LEU A 263 12.49 -14.22 -13.66
N ALA A 264 13.78 -14.04 -13.91
CA ALA A 264 14.32 -13.40 -15.10
C ALA A 264 14.68 -14.46 -16.16
N ILE A 265 14.25 -14.23 -17.39
CA ILE A 265 14.51 -15.11 -18.53
C ILE A 265 15.22 -14.27 -19.60
N PRO A 266 16.47 -14.58 -19.97
CA PRO A 266 17.16 -13.89 -21.06
C PRO A 266 16.53 -14.26 -22.40
N ASP A 267 16.43 -13.32 -23.32
CA ASP A 267 15.89 -13.52 -24.67
C ASP A 267 16.99 -13.58 -25.74
N GLU A 268 16.71 -14.26 -26.85
CA GLU A 268 17.62 -14.37 -28.03
C GLU A 268 17.94 -13.01 -28.67
N ASP A 269 17.09 -12.01 -28.46
CA ASP A 269 17.29 -10.64 -28.92
C ASP A 269 18.30 -9.83 -28.07
N GLY A 270 18.89 -10.43 -27.05
CA GLY A 270 19.78 -9.80 -26.08
C GLY A 270 19.05 -9.01 -24.99
N GLY A 271 17.74 -9.14 -24.89
CA GLY A 271 16.91 -8.56 -23.85
C GLY A 271 16.64 -9.53 -22.69
N VAL A 272 15.78 -9.11 -21.77
CA VAL A 272 15.37 -9.91 -20.60
C VAL A 272 13.90 -9.72 -20.31
N ASP A 273 13.20 -10.84 -20.04
CA ASP A 273 11.83 -10.88 -19.52
C ASP A 273 11.89 -11.14 -18.01
N LEU A 274 11.33 -10.27 -17.19
CA LEU A 274 11.24 -10.46 -15.75
C LEU A 274 9.77 -10.63 -15.33
N PHE A 275 9.47 -11.76 -14.70
CA PHE A 275 8.20 -12.04 -14.04
C PHE A 275 8.37 -11.79 -12.55
N LEU A 276 7.62 -10.84 -11.98
CA LEU A 276 7.93 -10.32 -10.66
C LEU A 276 6.70 -9.90 -9.86
N ALA A 277 6.92 -9.68 -8.56
CA ALA A 277 6.00 -8.97 -7.67
C ALA A 277 6.50 -7.53 -7.44
N THR A 278 5.76 -6.54 -7.93
CA THR A 278 6.07 -5.11 -7.77
C THR A 278 4.80 -4.27 -7.61
N GLN A 279 4.97 -2.97 -7.30
CA GLN A 279 3.91 -1.96 -7.30
C GLN A 279 3.98 -1.00 -8.49
N TRP A 280 5.09 -0.95 -9.24
CA TRP A 280 5.28 0.04 -10.30
C TRP A 280 6.14 -0.47 -11.47
N LEU A 281 5.54 -1.21 -12.38
CA LEU A 281 6.21 -1.90 -13.49
C LEU A 281 7.13 -1.01 -14.33
N HIS A 282 6.65 0.15 -14.79
CA HIS A 282 7.43 1.00 -15.70
C HIS A 282 8.58 1.74 -15.04
N VAL A 283 8.45 2.10 -13.76
CA VAL A 283 9.56 2.72 -13.01
C VAL A 283 10.64 1.70 -12.73
N ASP A 284 10.25 0.48 -12.36
CA ASP A 284 11.19 -0.62 -12.17
C ASP A 284 11.90 -0.96 -13.49
N GLN A 285 11.17 -1.01 -14.61
CA GLN A 285 11.72 -1.23 -15.94
C GLN A 285 12.76 -0.17 -16.31
N ARG A 286 12.44 1.12 -16.12
CA ARG A 286 13.37 2.22 -16.46
C ARG A 286 14.68 2.16 -15.66
N GLN A 287 14.58 1.95 -14.35
CA GLN A 287 15.75 1.84 -13.48
C GLN A 287 16.60 0.60 -13.82
N THR A 288 15.92 -0.53 -14.10
CA THR A 288 16.60 -1.77 -14.49
C THR A 288 17.29 -1.64 -15.84
N ALA A 289 16.62 -1.06 -16.83
CA ALA A 289 17.20 -0.82 -18.17
C ALA A 289 18.44 0.09 -18.08
N HIS A 290 18.40 1.15 -17.26
CA HIS A 290 19.53 2.05 -17.02
C HIS A 290 20.73 1.32 -16.39
N ALA A 291 20.51 0.55 -15.34
CA ALA A 291 21.56 -0.22 -14.67
C ALA A 291 22.14 -1.35 -15.55
N LEU A 292 21.34 -1.90 -16.46
CA LEU A 292 21.77 -2.91 -17.41
C LEU A 292 22.42 -2.33 -18.68
N GLY A 293 22.37 -1.01 -18.90
CA GLY A 293 22.84 -0.36 -20.13
C GLY A 293 22.06 -0.80 -21.36
N LEU A 294 20.78 -1.22 -21.21
CA LEU A 294 19.93 -1.73 -22.29
C LEU A 294 18.91 -0.69 -22.72
N PRO A 295 18.51 -0.69 -24.00
CA PRO A 295 17.31 0.02 -24.43
C PRO A 295 16.06 -0.47 -23.68
N LEU A 296 15.10 0.43 -23.43
CA LEU A 296 13.92 0.14 -22.61
C LEU A 296 13.10 -1.04 -23.15
N GLU A 297 12.96 -1.16 -24.46
CA GLU A 297 12.23 -2.23 -25.15
C GLU A 297 12.88 -3.62 -25.00
N LYS A 298 14.13 -3.68 -24.56
CA LYS A 298 14.86 -4.94 -24.30
C LYS A 298 14.64 -5.46 -22.87
N VAL A 299 14.05 -4.66 -22.00
CA VAL A 299 13.73 -5.02 -20.62
C VAL A 299 12.22 -5.09 -20.49
N ARG A 300 11.63 -6.27 -20.39
CA ARG A 300 10.19 -6.48 -20.39
C ARG A 300 9.74 -7.06 -19.04
N PHE A 301 8.79 -6.41 -18.43
CA PHE A 301 8.27 -6.81 -17.10
C PHE A 301 6.83 -7.27 -17.20
N THR A 302 6.55 -8.42 -16.58
CA THR A 302 5.21 -8.98 -16.45
C THR A 302 4.90 -9.25 -14.99
N MET A 303 3.77 -8.78 -14.54
CA MET A 303 3.30 -8.96 -13.18
C MET A 303 2.95 -10.42 -12.92
N SER A 304 3.43 -10.97 -11.83
CA SER A 304 2.99 -12.25 -11.26
C SER A 304 2.21 -12.04 -9.96
N GLY A 305 1.80 -13.12 -9.30
CA GLY A 305 1.08 -13.04 -8.04
C GLY A 305 1.88 -12.30 -6.95
N VAL A 306 1.24 -11.35 -6.27
CA VAL A 306 1.84 -10.54 -5.20
C VAL A 306 1.22 -10.88 -3.85
N GLY A 307 2.07 -11.21 -2.89
CA GLY A 307 1.68 -11.56 -1.52
C GLY A 307 1.59 -10.38 -0.56
N GLY A 308 1.05 -9.22 -1.02
CA GLY A 308 1.01 -7.97 -0.29
C GLY A 308 2.15 -7.04 -0.67
N ALA A 309 2.00 -5.74 -0.38
CA ALA A 309 3.00 -4.73 -0.70
C ALA A 309 3.02 -3.55 0.28
N PHE A 310 1.91 -2.89 0.54
CA PHE A 310 1.71 -1.80 1.50
C PHE A 310 2.68 -0.60 1.35
N GLY A 311 3.34 -0.48 0.19
CA GLY A 311 4.34 0.54 -0.14
C GLY A 311 5.76 0.00 -0.30
N GLY A 312 6.13 -1.12 0.31
CA GLY A 312 7.49 -1.66 0.30
C GLY A 312 7.99 -2.17 -1.05
N ARG A 313 7.10 -2.25 -2.06
CA ARG A 313 7.46 -2.67 -3.42
C ARG A 313 7.39 -1.52 -4.44
N GLU A 314 7.45 -0.28 -3.97
CA GLU A 314 7.67 0.87 -4.85
C GLU A 314 9.14 1.06 -5.20
N ASP A 315 10.03 0.67 -4.31
CA ASP A 315 11.48 0.63 -4.53
C ASP A 315 11.91 -0.72 -5.10
N LEU A 316 13.00 -0.73 -5.85
CA LEU A 316 13.63 -1.95 -6.34
C LEU A 316 14.21 -2.76 -5.18
N SER A 317 14.18 -4.08 -5.31
CA SER A 317 14.80 -5.02 -4.36
C SER A 317 15.75 -6.01 -5.05
N MET A 318 15.20 -6.90 -5.89
CA MET A 318 15.99 -7.94 -6.57
C MET A 318 15.96 -7.82 -8.10
N GLN A 319 15.23 -6.86 -8.67
CA GLN A 319 14.93 -6.77 -10.11
C GLN A 319 16.21 -6.69 -10.95
N ILE A 320 17.08 -5.72 -10.65
CA ILE A 320 18.37 -5.55 -11.37
C ILE A 320 19.25 -6.78 -11.17
N HIS A 321 19.39 -7.26 -9.94
CA HIS A 321 20.22 -8.41 -9.59
C HIS A 321 19.82 -9.67 -10.35
N CYS A 322 18.52 -9.96 -10.42
CA CYS A 322 17.96 -11.12 -11.11
C CYS A 322 18.25 -11.04 -12.62
N CYS A 323 18.02 -9.88 -13.22
CA CYS A 323 18.29 -9.64 -14.64
C CYS A 323 19.79 -9.70 -14.98
N MET A 324 20.66 -9.12 -14.14
CA MET A 324 22.12 -9.20 -14.32
C MET A 324 22.60 -10.65 -14.35
N LEU A 325 22.17 -11.46 -13.38
CA LEU A 325 22.54 -12.88 -13.31
C LEU A 325 22.01 -13.66 -14.52
N ALA A 326 20.78 -13.40 -14.96
CA ALA A 326 20.17 -14.07 -16.11
C ALA A 326 20.91 -13.75 -17.42
N LEU A 327 21.21 -12.47 -17.66
CA LEU A 327 21.93 -12.03 -18.86
C LEU A 327 23.39 -12.56 -18.87
N HIS A 328 24.08 -12.52 -17.71
CA HIS A 328 25.46 -12.99 -17.60
C HIS A 328 25.59 -14.51 -17.84
N THR A 329 24.62 -15.30 -17.31
CA THR A 329 24.67 -16.77 -17.43
C THR A 329 24.02 -17.30 -18.70
N GLY A 330 23.24 -16.47 -19.41
CA GLY A 330 22.43 -16.91 -20.57
C GLY A 330 21.33 -17.91 -20.20
N ARG A 331 20.96 -18.00 -18.92
CA ARG A 331 19.97 -18.97 -18.38
C ARG A 331 18.91 -18.24 -17.55
N PRO A 332 17.70 -18.82 -17.42
CA PRO A 332 16.73 -18.28 -16.48
C PRO A 332 17.29 -18.25 -15.06
N VAL A 333 17.03 -17.15 -14.32
CA VAL A 333 17.45 -17.01 -12.93
C VAL A 333 16.24 -16.63 -12.08
N LYS A 334 16.06 -17.34 -10.97
CA LYS A 334 15.06 -17.07 -9.95
C LYS A 334 15.69 -16.52 -8.69
N MET A 335 15.13 -15.44 -8.16
CA MET A 335 15.49 -14.92 -6.83
C MET A 335 14.26 -14.91 -5.92
N VAL A 336 14.43 -15.36 -4.68
CA VAL A 336 13.39 -15.34 -3.64
C VAL A 336 14.06 -15.03 -2.32
N TYR A 337 13.70 -13.91 -1.69
CA TYR A 337 14.22 -13.57 -0.37
C TYR A 337 13.56 -14.45 0.70
N ASN A 338 14.32 -14.83 1.72
CA ASN A 338 13.73 -15.32 2.96
C ASN A 338 13.30 -14.12 3.85
N ARG A 339 12.62 -14.39 4.96
CA ARG A 339 12.10 -13.30 5.81
C ARG A 339 13.21 -12.43 6.40
N LEU A 340 14.31 -13.01 6.81
CA LEU A 340 15.46 -12.26 7.33
C LEU A 340 16.05 -11.32 6.25
N GLU A 341 16.24 -11.83 5.05
CA GLU A 341 16.73 -11.04 3.92
C GLU A 341 15.74 -9.93 3.53
N SER A 342 14.43 -10.22 3.59
CA SER A 342 13.38 -9.25 3.32
C SER A 342 13.50 -8.02 4.24
N PHE A 343 13.72 -8.21 5.56
CA PHE A 343 13.93 -7.09 6.49
C PHE A 343 15.16 -6.22 6.18
N TYR A 344 16.16 -6.75 5.48
CA TYR A 344 17.34 -5.99 5.06
C TYR A 344 17.24 -5.48 3.63
N GLY A 345 16.41 -6.08 2.81
CA GLY A 345 16.41 -5.91 1.36
C GLY A 345 15.32 -5.00 0.81
N HIS A 346 14.47 -4.40 1.66
CA HIS A 346 13.47 -3.40 1.26
C HIS A 346 13.44 -2.21 2.24
N VAL A 347 12.66 -1.21 1.88
CA VAL A 347 12.52 0.05 2.63
C VAL A 347 11.42 -0.04 3.69
N HIS A 348 11.51 0.77 4.76
CA HIS A 348 10.59 0.77 5.91
C HIS A 348 9.87 2.11 6.09
N ARG A 349 8.88 2.19 7.01
CA ARG A 349 8.30 3.47 7.43
C ARG A 349 9.34 4.31 8.15
N HIS A 350 9.47 5.57 7.75
CA HIS A 350 10.34 6.55 8.41
C HIS A 350 10.03 6.69 9.90
N PRO A 351 10.98 6.42 10.79
CA PRO A 351 10.90 6.91 12.16
C PRO A 351 10.86 8.45 12.15
N ALA A 352 10.24 9.03 13.18
CA ALA A 352 10.14 10.48 13.25
C ALA A 352 10.27 10.99 14.68
N LYS A 353 10.89 12.19 14.82
CA LYS A 353 10.89 12.99 16.03
C LYS A 353 10.24 14.33 15.71
N MET A 354 9.19 14.68 16.46
CA MET A 354 8.30 15.78 16.11
C MET A 354 8.02 16.62 17.34
N TYR A 355 8.31 17.90 17.24
CA TYR A 355 7.98 18.91 18.24
C TYR A 355 6.71 19.62 17.79
N TYR A 356 5.67 19.58 18.63
CA TYR A 356 4.39 20.23 18.32
C TYR A 356 3.97 21.18 19.44
N GLU A 357 3.41 22.33 19.07
CA GLU A 357 2.78 23.29 19.95
C GLU A 357 1.46 23.77 19.33
N HIS A 358 0.37 23.66 20.09
CA HIS A 358 -0.95 24.17 19.72
C HIS A 358 -1.37 25.28 20.67
N GLY A 359 -1.79 26.41 20.11
CA GLY A 359 -2.40 27.53 20.84
C GLY A 359 -3.87 27.67 20.50
N ALA A 360 -4.71 27.90 21.51
CA ALA A 360 -6.14 28.11 21.35
C ALA A 360 -6.65 29.28 22.25
N THR A 361 -7.84 29.78 21.92
CA THR A 361 -8.65 30.60 22.79
C THR A 361 -9.34 29.75 23.89
N LYS A 362 -9.83 30.37 24.97
CA LYS A 362 -10.55 29.66 26.05
C LYS A 362 -11.83 28.97 25.60
N ASP A 363 -12.45 29.43 24.52
CA ASP A 363 -13.63 28.78 23.91
C ASP A 363 -13.24 27.64 22.96
N GLY A 364 -11.95 27.35 22.81
CA GLY A 364 -11.41 26.19 22.08
C GLY A 364 -11.13 26.41 20.60
N LYS A 365 -11.19 27.64 20.09
CA LYS A 365 -10.76 27.92 18.70
C LYS A 365 -9.24 27.91 18.59
N LEU A 366 -8.72 27.14 17.63
CA LEU A 366 -7.28 27.14 17.34
C LEU A 366 -6.83 28.52 16.86
N VAL A 367 -5.74 29.01 17.45
CA VAL A 367 -5.09 30.25 17.09
C VAL A 367 -3.86 30.00 16.24
N TYR A 368 -3.03 29.04 16.66
CA TYR A 368 -1.85 28.67 15.90
C TYR A 368 -1.46 27.18 16.09
N VAL A 369 -0.68 26.68 15.13
CA VAL A 369 0.09 25.42 15.23
C VAL A 369 1.53 25.70 14.82
N LYS A 370 2.47 25.30 15.69
CA LYS A 370 3.91 25.28 15.41
C LYS A 370 4.41 23.85 15.46
N ALA A 371 5.22 23.43 14.47
CA ALA A 371 5.82 22.10 14.46
C ALA A 371 7.21 22.09 13.82
N ARG A 372 8.10 21.20 14.35
CA ARG A 372 9.36 20.83 13.72
C ARG A 372 9.42 19.30 13.68
N MET A 373 9.69 18.75 12.49
CA MET A 373 9.62 17.32 12.25
C MET A 373 10.89 16.83 11.59
N TYR A 374 11.52 15.81 12.17
CA TYR A 374 12.72 15.17 11.65
C TYR A 374 12.38 13.73 11.26
N PHE A 375 12.57 13.41 9.98
CA PHE A 375 12.30 12.08 9.41
C PHE A 375 13.61 11.39 9.08
N ASP A 376 13.83 10.23 9.65
CA ASP A 376 14.97 9.39 9.33
C ASP A 376 14.72 8.68 7.99
N GLY A 377 15.45 9.07 6.95
CA GLY A 377 15.38 8.47 5.62
C GLY A 377 16.25 7.21 5.49
N GLY A 378 17.12 6.95 6.48
CA GLY A 378 18.13 5.91 6.36
C GLY A 378 19.20 6.26 5.32
N ALA A 379 19.82 5.23 4.75
CA ALA A 379 21.01 5.39 3.92
C ALA A 379 20.79 6.06 2.56
N TYR A 380 19.55 6.04 2.02
CA TYR A 380 19.24 6.50 0.67
C TYR A 380 17.92 7.25 0.61
N ALA A 381 17.76 8.14 -0.40
CA ALA A 381 16.63 9.06 -0.49
C ALA A 381 15.27 8.39 -0.67
N SER A 382 15.16 7.38 -1.53
CA SER A 382 13.89 6.70 -1.83
C SER A 382 12.70 7.67 -1.95
N LYS A 383 11.68 7.54 -1.08
CA LYS A 383 10.49 8.41 -0.99
C LYS A 383 10.60 9.49 0.09
N THR A 384 11.72 9.66 0.76
CA THR A 384 11.91 10.68 1.81
C THR A 384 11.48 12.08 1.40
N PRO A 385 11.79 12.57 0.15
CA PRO A 385 11.31 13.88 -0.29
C PRO A 385 9.78 14.00 -0.29
N VAL A 386 9.05 12.94 -0.63
CA VAL A 386 7.59 12.91 -0.67
C VAL A 386 7.01 12.80 0.75
N VAL A 387 7.68 12.06 1.64
CA VAL A 387 7.29 11.95 3.07
C VAL A 387 7.31 13.32 3.73
N VAL A 388 8.39 14.09 3.54
CA VAL A 388 8.51 15.46 4.09
C VAL A 388 7.42 16.38 3.53
N SER A 389 7.18 16.33 2.21
CA SER A 389 6.12 17.10 1.56
C SER A 389 4.74 16.83 2.15
N ASN A 390 4.36 15.55 2.21
CA ASN A 390 3.06 15.14 2.76
C ASN A 390 2.96 15.51 4.24
N ALA A 391 4.01 15.28 5.03
CA ALA A 391 4.00 15.57 6.45
C ALA A 391 3.81 17.09 6.73
N THR A 392 4.49 17.93 5.98
CA THR A 392 4.38 19.39 6.16
C THR A 392 3.06 19.94 5.60
N SER A 393 2.57 19.42 4.47
CA SER A 393 1.30 19.86 3.86
C SER A 393 0.04 19.34 4.54
N LEU A 394 0.15 18.32 5.41
CA LEU A 394 -0.94 17.73 6.19
C LEU A 394 -0.75 17.93 7.71
N GLY A 395 0.28 18.67 8.12
CA GLY A 395 0.79 18.72 9.49
C GLY A 395 -0.12 19.38 10.52
N THR A 396 -1.16 20.11 10.11
CA THR A 396 -2.20 20.63 11.02
C THR A 396 -3.37 19.70 11.20
N GLY A 397 -3.43 18.59 10.44
CA GLY A 397 -4.64 17.76 10.36
C GLY A 397 -5.80 18.46 9.66
N PRO A 398 -7.05 17.92 9.80
CA PRO A 398 -8.24 18.46 9.16
C PRO A 398 -8.87 19.61 9.96
N TYR A 399 -8.05 20.56 10.37
CA TYR A 399 -8.46 21.68 11.23
C TYR A 399 -8.20 23.04 10.59
N VAL A 400 -9.11 23.97 10.83
CA VAL A 400 -8.94 25.38 10.46
C VAL A 400 -7.96 26.02 11.43
N VAL A 401 -6.78 26.37 10.94
CA VAL A 401 -5.73 27.03 11.71
C VAL A 401 -5.32 28.33 11.01
N PRO A 402 -5.53 29.50 11.64
CA PRO A 402 -5.20 30.77 11.01
C PRO A 402 -3.70 31.04 10.90
N ASN A 403 -2.91 30.63 11.91
CA ASN A 403 -1.48 30.91 11.95
C ASN A 403 -0.70 29.60 12.09
N VAL A 404 0.27 29.37 11.19
CA VAL A 404 1.01 28.10 11.11
C VAL A 404 2.47 28.35 10.83
N ARG A 405 3.34 27.64 11.56
CA ARG A 405 4.76 27.46 11.24
C ARG A 405 5.12 25.99 11.39
N ILE A 406 5.28 25.31 10.28
CA ILE A 406 5.70 23.91 10.21
C ILE A 406 7.01 23.82 9.45
N GLU A 407 7.96 23.07 9.97
CA GLU A 407 9.25 22.81 9.34
C GLU A 407 9.50 21.31 9.35
N GLY A 408 9.84 20.74 8.19
CA GLY A 408 10.11 19.31 8.02
C GLY A 408 11.47 19.06 7.38
N TRP A 409 12.23 18.13 7.96
CA TRP A 409 13.51 17.66 7.45
C TRP A 409 13.45 16.16 7.16
N GLY A 410 13.91 15.76 5.99
CA GLY A 410 14.24 14.36 5.65
C GLY A 410 15.74 14.20 5.62
N LEU A 411 16.27 13.22 6.32
CA LEU A 411 17.70 13.09 6.62
C LEU A 411 18.26 11.76 6.13
N TYR A 412 19.48 11.81 5.62
CA TYR A 412 20.32 10.63 5.48
C TYR A 412 20.94 10.24 6.81
N THR A 413 20.94 8.94 7.10
CA THR A 413 21.61 8.31 8.25
C THR A 413 22.18 6.97 7.80
N ASN A 414 22.90 6.28 8.72
CA ASN A 414 23.33 4.88 8.49
C ASN A 414 22.33 3.86 9.07
N ASN A 415 21.13 4.29 9.37
CA ASN A 415 20.02 3.41 9.70
C ASN A 415 19.47 2.70 8.44
N PRO A 416 18.66 1.64 8.58
CA PRO A 416 18.04 0.97 7.45
C PRO A 416 17.28 1.94 6.54
N PRO A 417 17.31 1.75 5.20
CA PRO A 417 16.62 2.63 4.26
C PRO A 417 15.12 2.71 4.54
N CYS A 418 14.58 3.94 4.45
CA CYS A 418 13.17 4.20 4.61
C CYS A 418 12.53 4.66 3.29
N GLY A 419 11.30 4.21 3.05
CA GLY A 419 10.58 4.50 1.81
C GLY A 419 9.06 4.53 2.03
N ALA A 420 8.33 4.07 1.02
CA ALA A 420 6.89 4.12 1.07
C ALA A 420 6.30 3.07 2.03
N MET A 421 5.37 3.51 2.87
CA MET A 421 4.46 2.65 3.61
C MET A 421 3.09 3.32 3.71
N ARG A 422 2.03 2.49 3.71
CA ARG A 422 0.60 2.89 3.76
C ARG A 422 0.37 4.08 4.70
N GLY A 423 -0.21 5.18 4.19
CA GLY A 423 -0.34 6.45 4.90
C GLY A 423 0.89 7.36 4.79
N LEU A 424 1.68 7.23 3.71
CA LEU A 424 2.94 7.90 3.44
C LEU A 424 2.97 9.37 3.88
N GLY A 425 3.85 9.71 4.85
CA GLY A 425 4.09 11.06 5.35
C GLY A 425 2.94 11.68 6.16
N ALA A 426 1.79 10.99 6.31
CA ALA A 426 0.65 11.49 7.07
C ALA A 426 0.49 10.82 8.44
N VAL A 427 0.98 9.59 8.62
CA VAL A 427 0.84 8.84 9.88
C VAL A 427 1.56 9.53 11.03
N GLN A 428 2.78 9.99 10.79
CA GLN A 428 3.62 10.62 11.80
C GLN A 428 3.01 11.93 12.33
N PRO A 429 2.71 12.94 11.49
CA PRO A 429 2.08 14.16 12.00
C PRO A 429 0.68 13.90 12.58
N ALA A 430 -0.08 12.93 12.06
CA ALA A 430 -1.39 12.59 12.59
C ALA A 430 -1.30 12.09 14.04
N PHE A 431 -0.31 11.28 14.35
CA PHE A 431 -0.03 10.88 15.72
C PHE A 431 0.18 12.11 16.63
N ALA A 432 1.02 13.04 16.22
CA ALA A 432 1.35 14.20 17.02
C ALA A 432 0.16 15.18 17.16
N TYR A 433 -0.45 15.62 16.06
CA TYR A 433 -1.51 16.64 16.15
C TYR A 433 -2.77 16.10 16.84
N GLU A 434 -3.11 14.82 16.69
CA GLU A 434 -4.29 14.23 17.34
C GLU A 434 -4.10 14.05 18.85
N LEU A 435 -2.87 13.70 19.29
CA LEU A 435 -2.54 13.69 20.72
C LEU A 435 -2.50 15.12 21.31
N GLN A 436 -2.04 16.10 20.54
CA GLN A 436 -2.12 17.52 20.95
C GLN A 436 -3.57 18.01 21.09
N MET A 437 -4.49 17.58 20.22
CA MET A 437 -5.91 17.92 20.35
C MET A 437 -6.53 17.38 21.64
N ASP A 438 -6.19 16.15 22.05
CA ASP A 438 -6.65 15.60 23.33
C ASP A 438 -6.02 16.33 24.53
N LYS A 439 -4.74 16.69 24.43
CA LYS A 439 -4.04 17.46 25.47
C LYS A 439 -4.64 18.85 25.62
N LEU A 440 -4.98 19.50 24.49
CA LEU A 440 -5.63 20.80 24.48
C LEU A 440 -7.06 20.73 25.04
N ALA A 441 -7.81 19.67 24.69
CA ALA A 441 -9.15 19.42 25.22
C ALA A 441 -9.12 19.28 26.75
N ALA A 442 -8.16 18.54 27.29
CA ALA A 442 -7.97 18.41 28.73
C ALA A 442 -7.61 19.74 29.41
N ALA A 443 -6.72 20.55 28.82
CA ALA A 443 -6.35 21.86 29.32
C ALA A 443 -7.50 22.88 29.31
N LEU A 444 -8.46 22.71 28.38
CA LEU A 444 -9.66 23.53 28.26
C LEU A 444 -10.87 22.98 29.05
N GLU A 445 -10.72 21.82 29.71
CA GLU A 445 -11.83 21.08 30.34
C GLU A 445 -12.99 20.87 29.35
N MET A 446 -12.68 20.61 28.07
CA MET A 446 -13.62 20.43 26.96
C MET A 446 -13.64 18.98 26.50
N ASP A 447 -14.81 18.51 26.06
CA ASP A 447 -14.92 17.21 25.40
C ASP A 447 -14.04 17.15 24.14
N PRO A 448 -13.21 16.11 23.97
CA PRO A 448 -12.24 16.03 22.87
C PRO A 448 -12.90 15.94 21.48
N VAL A 449 -14.09 15.37 21.36
CA VAL A 449 -14.83 15.34 20.08
C VAL A 449 -15.41 16.72 19.77
N ARG A 450 -15.93 17.41 20.79
CA ARG A 450 -16.42 18.79 20.64
C ARG A 450 -15.31 19.73 20.16
N LEU A 451 -14.10 19.64 20.75
CA LEU A 451 -12.97 20.47 20.33
C LEU A 451 -12.62 20.25 18.86
N ARG A 452 -12.55 18.98 18.43
CA ARG A 452 -12.28 18.61 17.02
C ARG A 452 -13.37 19.14 16.09
N ARG A 453 -14.62 18.96 16.42
CA ARG A 453 -15.76 19.44 15.60
C ARG A 453 -15.81 20.95 15.50
N LEU A 454 -15.44 21.66 16.58
CA LEU A 454 -15.39 23.13 16.61
C LEU A 454 -14.37 23.69 15.61
N ASN A 455 -13.28 22.97 15.35
CA ASN A 455 -12.17 23.39 14.50
C ASN A 455 -12.11 22.66 13.16
N ALA A 456 -13.05 21.75 12.89
CA ALA A 456 -13.06 20.93 11.67
C ALA A 456 -13.13 21.80 10.40
N VAL A 457 -12.37 21.42 9.37
CA VAL A 457 -12.49 22.04 8.05
C VAL A 457 -13.78 21.62 7.35
N GLU A 458 -14.30 22.49 6.49
CA GLU A 458 -15.44 22.28 5.62
C GLU A 458 -15.04 22.60 4.16
N GLU A 459 -15.92 22.27 3.22
CA GLU A 459 -15.75 22.69 1.82
C GLU A 459 -15.70 24.23 1.74
N GLY A 460 -14.74 24.77 1.00
CA GLY A 460 -14.46 26.19 0.89
C GLY A 460 -13.40 26.73 1.84
N ASP A 461 -13.02 25.99 2.88
CA ASP A 461 -11.96 26.39 3.80
C ASP A 461 -10.57 26.32 3.13
N SER A 462 -9.68 27.21 3.59
CA SER A 462 -8.29 27.22 3.16
C SER A 462 -7.41 26.45 4.14
N LEU A 463 -6.76 25.40 3.66
CA LEU A 463 -5.72 24.68 4.38
C LEU A 463 -4.52 25.60 4.72
N HIS A 464 -3.64 25.15 5.59
CA HIS A 464 -2.44 25.90 5.97
C HIS A 464 -1.43 26.09 4.81
N THR A 465 -1.53 25.29 3.74
CA THR A 465 -0.76 25.48 2.49
C THR A 465 -1.35 26.52 1.55
N GLY A 466 -2.47 27.15 1.89
CA GLY A 466 -3.21 28.07 1.02
C GLY A 466 -4.16 27.41 0.04
N GLN A 467 -4.12 26.08 -0.09
CA GLN A 467 -5.08 25.35 -0.93
C GLN A 467 -6.48 25.43 -0.36
N VAL A 468 -7.46 25.83 -1.17
CA VAL A 468 -8.88 25.84 -0.82
C VAL A 468 -9.47 24.44 -1.11
N LEU A 469 -10.27 23.93 -0.19
CA LEU A 469 -11.00 22.67 -0.36
C LEU A 469 -12.18 22.88 -1.31
N ASP A 470 -12.10 22.31 -2.50
CA ASP A 470 -13.08 22.44 -3.59
C ASP A 470 -13.97 21.19 -3.73
N SER A 471 -14.05 20.39 -2.69
CA SER A 471 -14.88 19.19 -2.60
C SER A 471 -15.34 18.96 -1.15
N PRO A 472 -16.42 18.18 -0.90
CA PRO A 472 -16.93 17.92 0.44
C PRO A 472 -15.86 17.47 1.44
N ALA A 473 -15.84 18.06 2.65
CA ALA A 473 -14.95 17.71 3.74
C ALA A 473 -15.76 17.34 5.00
N PRO A 474 -16.31 16.10 5.10
CA PRO A 474 -17.32 15.73 6.10
C PRO A 474 -16.70 15.42 7.48
N VAL A 475 -15.70 16.15 7.93
CA VAL A 475 -14.92 15.88 9.16
C VAL A 475 -15.81 15.86 10.40
N ALA A 476 -16.64 16.89 10.58
CA ALA A 476 -17.59 16.97 11.72
C ALA A 476 -18.66 15.85 11.66
N GLU A 477 -19.09 15.46 10.46
CA GLU A 477 -20.06 14.36 10.28
C GLU A 477 -19.45 13.00 10.65
N LEU A 478 -18.19 12.72 10.26
CA LEU A 478 -17.50 11.49 10.61
C LEU A 478 -17.40 11.31 12.13
N LEU A 479 -17.01 12.36 12.85
CA LEU A 479 -16.98 12.35 14.31
C LEU A 479 -18.38 12.14 14.93
N ALA A 480 -19.41 12.82 14.41
CA ALA A 480 -20.79 12.65 14.89
C ALA A 480 -21.35 11.24 14.63
N ARG A 481 -20.86 10.54 13.60
CA ARG A 481 -21.19 9.14 13.35
C ARG A 481 -20.60 8.21 14.41
N LEU A 482 -19.32 8.41 14.75
CA LEU A 482 -18.65 7.64 15.81
C LEU A 482 -19.31 7.84 17.19
N GLU A 483 -19.68 9.07 17.54
CA GLU A 483 -20.37 9.34 18.82
C GLU A 483 -21.70 8.57 18.96
N ARG A 484 -22.43 8.37 17.86
CA ARG A 484 -23.71 7.63 17.86
C ARG A 484 -23.55 6.11 17.93
N MET A 485 -22.39 5.57 17.62
CA MET A 485 -22.16 4.14 17.74
C MET A 485 -22.19 3.73 19.22
N PRO A 486 -22.90 2.65 19.61
CA PRO A 486 -22.95 2.24 21.00
C PRO A 486 -21.56 1.82 21.50
N LEU A 487 -21.24 2.16 22.74
CA LEU A 487 -20.04 1.62 23.39
C LEU A 487 -20.23 0.13 23.73
N PRO A 488 -19.19 -0.67 23.73
CA PRO A 488 -19.28 -2.05 24.21
C PRO A 488 -19.67 -2.03 25.70
N PRO A 489 -20.47 -3.02 26.19
CA PRO A 489 -20.87 -3.09 27.59
C PRO A 489 -19.65 -3.17 28.51
N GLU A 490 -19.76 -2.64 29.70
CA GLU A 490 -18.80 -2.86 30.77
C GLU A 490 -18.83 -4.33 31.18
N SER A 491 -17.67 -4.96 31.30
CA SER A 491 -17.58 -6.43 31.46
C SER A 491 -17.76 -6.91 32.89
N THR A 492 -18.53 -6.21 33.73
CA THR A 492 -18.71 -6.55 35.17
C THR A 492 -19.50 -7.82 35.42
N ASP A 493 -20.30 -8.31 34.46
CA ASP A 493 -21.28 -9.39 34.70
C ASP A 493 -21.09 -10.65 33.84
N LEU A 494 -20.09 -10.70 32.96
CA LEU A 494 -19.82 -11.90 32.14
C LEU A 494 -18.69 -12.75 32.79
N PRO A 495 -18.78 -14.10 32.77
CA PRO A 495 -17.66 -14.93 33.13
C PRO A 495 -16.49 -14.58 32.23
N ARG A 496 -15.45 -14.02 32.82
CA ARG A 496 -14.26 -13.54 32.11
C ARG A 496 -13.47 -14.75 31.60
N ASP A 497 -13.39 -14.97 30.32
CA ASP A 497 -12.43 -15.90 29.73
C ASP A 497 -11.03 -15.29 29.93
N VAL A 498 -10.18 -15.95 30.73
CA VAL A 498 -8.81 -15.49 31.04
C VAL A 498 -7.98 -15.23 29.76
N ARG A 499 -8.34 -15.85 28.64
CA ARG A 499 -7.68 -15.65 27.34
C ARG A 499 -7.99 -14.29 26.68
N THR A 500 -9.04 -13.62 27.14
CA THR A 500 -9.49 -12.33 26.61
C THR A 500 -9.21 -11.15 27.54
N LEU A 501 -8.66 -11.42 28.72
CA LEU A 501 -8.24 -10.37 29.64
C LEU A 501 -6.94 -9.70 29.14
N PRO A 502 -6.69 -8.43 29.46
CA PRO A 502 -5.36 -7.85 29.40
C PRO A 502 -4.39 -8.76 30.18
N GLY A 503 -3.20 -9.01 29.65
CA GLY A 503 -2.30 -9.98 30.25
C GLY A 503 -2.55 -11.45 29.89
N GLY A 504 -3.60 -11.79 29.16
CA GLY A 504 -3.86 -13.12 28.63
C GLY A 504 -3.97 -14.18 29.76
N LEU A 505 -3.08 -15.16 29.77
CA LEU A 505 -3.06 -16.26 30.75
C LEU A 505 -2.41 -15.88 32.09
N SER A 506 -2.09 -14.61 32.36
CA SER A 506 -1.55 -14.20 33.65
C SER A 506 -2.58 -14.43 34.75
N ASN A 507 -2.19 -15.20 35.76
CA ASN A 507 -3.02 -15.46 36.93
C ASN A 507 -3.01 -14.32 37.96
N THR A 508 -2.27 -13.25 37.71
CA THR A 508 -2.08 -12.16 38.67
C THR A 508 -3.10 -11.04 38.48
N SER A 509 -3.71 -10.91 37.31
CA SER A 509 -4.75 -9.92 37.05
C SER A 509 -6.15 -10.54 37.22
N HIS A 510 -6.79 -10.22 38.34
CA HIS A 510 -8.21 -10.52 38.56
C HIS A 510 -9.12 -9.37 38.12
N GLY A 511 -8.56 -8.39 37.37
CA GLY A 511 -9.26 -7.19 36.91
C GLY A 511 -9.20 -6.03 37.92
N GLU A 512 -8.47 -6.13 39.02
CA GLU A 512 -8.36 -5.06 40.02
C GLU A 512 -7.54 -3.87 39.49
N GLY A 513 -6.51 -4.11 38.64
CA GLY A 513 -5.67 -3.08 38.01
C GLY A 513 -6.11 -2.68 36.59
N VAL A 514 -7.24 -3.20 36.11
CA VAL A 514 -7.69 -2.94 34.73
C VAL A 514 -8.53 -1.69 34.69
N VAL A 515 -8.04 -0.68 33.90
CA VAL A 515 -8.73 0.57 33.64
C VAL A 515 -9.20 0.62 32.18
N ARG A 516 -10.33 1.29 31.95
CA ARG A 516 -10.94 1.41 30.63
C ARG A 516 -10.86 2.84 30.13
N GLY A 517 -10.59 3.01 28.83
CA GLY A 517 -10.56 4.32 28.19
C GLY A 517 -11.15 4.32 26.78
N VAL A 518 -11.55 5.51 26.36
CA VAL A 518 -12.09 5.78 25.02
C VAL A 518 -11.28 6.91 24.38
N GLY A 519 -10.84 6.71 23.16
CA GLY A 519 -10.05 7.71 22.40
C GLY A 519 -10.63 7.93 21.01
N TYR A 520 -10.46 9.12 20.50
CA TYR A 520 -10.93 9.53 19.19
C TYR A 520 -9.78 10.12 18.36
N SER A 521 -9.92 10.04 17.05
CA SER A 521 -9.08 10.74 16.10
C SER A 521 -9.83 11.02 14.80
N VAL A 522 -9.40 12.06 14.06
CA VAL A 522 -9.87 12.33 12.71
C VAL A 522 -8.73 12.86 11.87
N ILE A 523 -8.64 12.42 10.62
CA ILE A 523 -7.50 12.74 9.75
C ILE A 523 -7.93 13.21 8.36
N ILE A 524 -6.99 13.88 7.71
CA ILE A 524 -6.98 14.21 6.30
C ILE A 524 -5.80 13.52 5.61
N LYS A 525 -6.03 12.96 4.41
CA LYS A 525 -4.97 12.32 3.60
C LYS A 525 -5.11 12.71 2.15
N ASN A 526 -4.02 13.13 1.53
CA ASN A 526 -3.97 13.35 0.09
C ASN A 526 -4.12 12.05 -0.70
N VAL A 527 -4.71 12.14 -1.87
CA VAL A 527 -4.87 11.06 -2.85
C VAL A 527 -4.12 11.43 -4.12
N SER A 528 -3.58 10.45 -4.84
CA SER A 528 -2.76 10.66 -6.05
C SER A 528 -1.41 11.37 -5.81
N TYR A 529 -0.67 11.63 -6.89
CA TYR A 529 0.59 12.34 -6.83
C TYR A 529 0.35 13.84 -6.62
N ALA A 530 1.36 14.52 -6.12
CA ALA A 530 1.27 15.90 -5.65
C ALA A 530 2.38 16.77 -6.25
N GLU A 531 2.38 18.05 -5.89
CA GLU A 531 3.46 19.00 -6.18
C GLU A 531 3.83 19.11 -7.66
N GLY A 532 2.85 19.12 -8.55
CA GLY A 532 3.05 19.33 -10.00
C GLY A 532 3.50 18.08 -10.76
N VAL A 533 3.54 16.92 -10.10
CA VAL A 533 3.76 15.65 -10.80
C VAL A 533 2.48 15.30 -11.54
N ASP A 534 2.57 15.11 -12.85
CA ASP A 534 1.47 14.62 -13.66
C ASP A 534 1.18 13.15 -13.30
N ASP A 535 -0.01 12.90 -12.82
CA ASP A 535 -0.47 11.56 -12.46
C ASP A 535 -1.46 11.07 -13.51
N TYR A 536 -1.07 10.04 -14.22
CA TYR A 536 -1.87 9.46 -15.30
C TYR A 536 -1.83 7.93 -15.29
N SER A 537 -2.70 7.35 -16.08
CA SER A 537 -2.73 5.92 -16.37
C SER A 537 -3.23 5.66 -17.77
N THR A 538 -2.66 4.64 -18.42
CA THR A 538 -3.09 4.14 -19.72
C THR A 538 -3.91 2.87 -19.54
N ALA A 539 -5.02 2.75 -20.25
CA ALA A 539 -5.83 1.54 -20.33
C ALA A 539 -6.20 1.22 -21.77
N ARG A 540 -6.16 -0.05 -22.14
CA ARG A 540 -6.65 -0.59 -23.39
C ARG A 540 -7.83 -1.50 -23.10
N VAL A 541 -8.93 -1.30 -23.83
CA VAL A 541 -10.12 -2.14 -23.76
C VAL A 541 -10.44 -2.67 -25.14
N ARG A 542 -10.61 -3.99 -25.24
CA ARG A 542 -10.99 -4.69 -26.46
C ARG A 542 -12.29 -5.44 -26.23
N LEU A 543 -13.25 -5.26 -27.13
CA LEU A 543 -14.52 -5.93 -27.11
C LEU A 543 -14.61 -6.85 -28.33
N GLU A 544 -14.77 -8.15 -28.10
CA GLU A 544 -14.81 -9.16 -29.14
C GLU A 544 -15.75 -10.31 -28.79
N VAL A 545 -16.02 -11.17 -29.76
CA VAL A 545 -16.86 -12.38 -29.58
C VAL A 545 -15.97 -13.59 -29.27
N ILE A 546 -16.11 -14.15 -28.07
CA ILE A 546 -15.41 -15.37 -27.66
C ILE A 546 -16.43 -16.42 -27.23
N GLY A 547 -16.43 -17.55 -27.96
CA GLY A 547 -17.36 -18.65 -27.67
C GLY A 547 -18.83 -18.27 -27.81
N GLY A 548 -19.15 -17.40 -28.81
CA GLY A 548 -20.51 -16.97 -29.10
C GLY A 548 -21.10 -15.93 -28.12
N ALA A 549 -20.29 -15.31 -27.28
CA ALA A 549 -20.73 -14.27 -26.39
C ALA A 549 -19.78 -13.04 -26.45
N PRO A 550 -20.29 -11.80 -26.24
CA PRO A 550 -19.42 -10.62 -26.16
C PRO A 550 -18.56 -10.67 -24.89
N VAL A 551 -17.27 -10.42 -25.05
CA VAL A 551 -16.28 -10.40 -23.97
C VAL A 551 -15.46 -9.12 -24.05
N ALA A 552 -15.35 -8.39 -22.94
CA ALA A 552 -14.45 -7.27 -22.81
C ALA A 552 -13.12 -7.75 -22.22
N LEU A 553 -12.00 -7.38 -22.85
CA LEU A 553 -10.65 -7.59 -22.33
C LEU A 553 -10.11 -6.23 -21.90
N VAL A 554 -9.67 -6.13 -20.64
CA VAL A 554 -9.08 -4.91 -20.08
C VAL A 554 -7.60 -5.14 -19.83
N HIS A 555 -6.75 -4.27 -20.35
CA HIS A 555 -5.30 -4.32 -20.17
C HIS A 555 -4.78 -2.99 -19.62
N THR A 556 -4.07 -3.05 -18.52
CA THR A 556 -3.37 -1.92 -17.87
C THR A 556 -2.07 -2.42 -17.26
N ALA A 557 -1.10 -1.52 -17.05
CA ALA A 557 0.12 -1.83 -16.29
C ALA A 557 -0.06 -1.68 -14.76
N ALA A 558 -1.29 -1.50 -14.27
CA ALA A 558 -1.56 -1.28 -12.86
C ALA A 558 -1.40 -2.57 -12.03
N ALA A 559 -0.62 -2.49 -10.96
CA ALA A 559 -0.30 -3.63 -10.13
C ALA A 559 -1.47 -4.03 -9.21
N GLU A 560 -1.93 -5.28 -9.30
CA GLU A 560 -2.80 -5.94 -8.33
C GLU A 560 -1.93 -6.57 -7.24
N VAL A 561 -1.94 -5.98 -6.04
CA VAL A 561 -1.11 -6.42 -4.91
C VAL A 561 -1.92 -7.07 -3.77
N GLY A 562 -3.19 -7.37 -4.03
CA GLY A 562 -4.16 -7.94 -3.10
C GLY A 562 -5.35 -7.03 -2.78
N GLN A 563 -5.33 -5.77 -3.25
CA GLN A 563 -6.35 -4.75 -2.94
C GLN A 563 -7.67 -4.91 -3.70
N GLY A 564 -7.72 -5.76 -4.76
CA GLY A 564 -8.94 -6.01 -5.52
C GLY A 564 -9.13 -5.12 -6.75
N LEU A 565 -8.07 -4.53 -7.28
CA LEU A 565 -8.12 -3.64 -8.44
C LEU A 565 -8.69 -4.33 -9.69
N ILE A 566 -8.34 -5.60 -9.92
CA ILE A 566 -8.88 -6.39 -11.04
C ILE A 566 -10.41 -6.50 -10.99
N THR A 567 -10.99 -6.61 -9.80
CA THR A 567 -12.45 -6.63 -9.62
C THR A 567 -13.05 -5.28 -9.95
N VAL A 568 -12.43 -4.19 -9.51
CA VAL A 568 -12.86 -2.81 -9.84
C VAL A 568 -12.85 -2.58 -11.35
N HIS A 569 -11.81 -2.99 -12.07
CA HIS A 569 -11.74 -2.87 -13.53
C HIS A 569 -12.86 -3.68 -14.23
N GLN A 570 -13.15 -4.90 -13.72
CA GLN A 570 -14.30 -5.68 -14.23
C GLN A 570 -15.64 -4.97 -14.01
N GLN A 571 -15.84 -4.37 -12.83
CA GLN A 571 -17.07 -3.64 -12.50
C GLN A 571 -17.26 -2.42 -13.39
N ILE A 572 -16.18 -1.66 -13.65
CA ILE A 572 -16.21 -0.52 -14.58
C ILE A 572 -16.58 -0.99 -15.99
N ALA A 573 -15.87 -2.00 -16.51
CA ALA A 573 -16.13 -2.49 -17.87
C ALA A 573 -17.54 -3.08 -18.02
N ARG A 574 -18.06 -3.80 -17.01
CA ARG A 574 -19.47 -4.28 -17.01
C ARG A 574 -20.46 -3.13 -17.06
N THR A 575 -20.25 -2.10 -16.24
CA THR A 575 -21.14 -0.94 -16.17
C THR A 575 -21.14 -0.15 -17.48
N GLU A 576 -19.94 0.09 -18.05
CA GLU A 576 -19.82 0.96 -19.24
C GLU A 576 -20.21 0.26 -20.55
N LEU A 577 -19.98 -1.06 -20.65
CA LEU A 577 -20.19 -1.82 -21.89
C LEU A 577 -21.43 -2.74 -21.85
N GLY A 578 -22.10 -2.87 -20.69
CA GLY A 578 -23.29 -3.72 -20.55
C GLY A 578 -23.02 -5.20 -20.85
N VAL A 579 -21.80 -5.72 -20.59
CA VAL A 579 -21.40 -7.11 -20.83
C VAL A 579 -21.11 -7.84 -19.53
N GLU A 580 -21.49 -9.11 -19.42
CA GLU A 580 -21.24 -9.92 -18.22
C GLU A 580 -19.79 -10.41 -18.14
N ARG A 581 -19.23 -10.81 -19.30
CA ARG A 581 -17.92 -11.43 -19.39
C ARG A 581 -16.84 -10.39 -19.58
N VAL A 582 -16.00 -10.22 -18.55
CA VAL A 582 -14.83 -9.34 -18.55
C VAL A 582 -13.59 -10.12 -18.14
N THR A 583 -12.56 -10.08 -18.96
CA THR A 583 -11.24 -10.68 -18.68
C THR A 583 -10.24 -9.56 -18.43
N ILE A 584 -9.43 -9.68 -17.39
CA ILE A 584 -8.32 -8.77 -17.12
C ILE A 584 -7.03 -9.41 -17.64
N HIS A 585 -6.35 -8.72 -18.54
CA HIS A 585 -5.02 -9.13 -19.02
C HIS A 585 -4.00 -8.97 -17.89
N PRO A 586 -3.00 -9.86 -17.76
CA PRO A 586 -1.88 -9.65 -16.85
C PRO A 586 -1.22 -8.29 -17.09
N ALA A 587 -0.95 -7.56 -16.01
CA ALA A 587 -0.26 -6.29 -16.13
C ALA A 587 1.18 -6.49 -16.62
N ASP A 588 1.59 -5.77 -17.65
CA ASP A 588 2.93 -5.82 -18.24
C ASP A 588 3.36 -4.46 -18.80
N THR A 589 4.59 -4.38 -19.29
CA THR A 589 5.16 -3.18 -19.88
C THR A 589 4.89 -3.03 -21.40
N ASN A 590 4.00 -3.86 -21.98
CA ASN A 590 3.58 -3.75 -23.39
C ASN A 590 2.42 -2.77 -23.60
N ILE A 591 2.00 -2.10 -22.56
CA ILE A 591 1.04 -0.98 -22.58
C ILE A 591 1.68 0.22 -21.88
N GLY A 592 1.10 1.41 -22.04
CA GLY A 592 1.58 2.63 -21.36
C GLY A 592 1.53 2.55 -19.83
N ASP A 593 2.25 3.45 -19.17
CA ASP A 593 2.38 3.50 -17.71
C ASP A 593 1.01 3.65 -17.02
N ALA A 594 0.83 2.99 -15.91
CA ALA A 594 -0.36 3.12 -15.05
C ALA A 594 -0.03 3.70 -13.66
N GLY A 595 1.20 4.16 -13.48
CA GLY A 595 1.71 4.63 -12.19
C GLY A 595 1.79 3.53 -11.14
N SER A 596 2.22 3.91 -9.93
CA SER A 596 2.31 2.98 -8.80
C SER A 596 0.94 2.64 -8.21
N SER A 597 0.77 1.42 -7.71
CA SER A 597 -0.35 1.04 -6.83
C SER A 597 -0.11 1.56 -5.42
N SER A 598 -0.17 2.89 -5.25
CA SER A 598 0.09 3.65 -4.02
C SER A 598 -0.82 4.87 -3.92
N ALA A 599 -0.65 5.71 -2.90
CA ALA A 599 -1.35 6.98 -2.70
C ALA A 599 -2.88 6.88 -2.87
N SER A 600 -3.45 5.71 -2.63
CA SER A 600 -4.88 5.37 -2.78
C SER A 600 -5.48 5.76 -4.14
N ARG A 601 -4.67 5.79 -5.23
CA ARG A 601 -4.97 6.43 -6.52
C ARG A 601 -5.62 5.52 -7.58
N GLN A 602 -5.46 4.20 -7.49
CA GLN A 602 -5.75 3.31 -8.62
C GLN A 602 -7.23 3.31 -9.07
N THR A 603 -8.18 3.34 -8.14
CA THR A 603 -9.61 3.43 -8.51
C THR A 603 -9.93 4.77 -9.18
N TYR A 604 -9.28 5.87 -8.76
CA TYR A 604 -9.45 7.19 -9.35
C TYR A 604 -8.79 7.27 -10.74
N ILE A 605 -7.47 7.05 -10.81
CA ILE A 605 -6.68 7.32 -12.02
C ILE A 605 -6.80 6.20 -13.04
N THR A 606 -6.46 4.95 -12.66
CA THR A 606 -6.55 3.82 -13.60
C THR A 606 -8.00 3.44 -13.89
N GLY A 607 -8.89 3.51 -12.86
CA GLY A 607 -10.33 3.36 -13.09
C GLY A 607 -10.88 4.41 -14.05
N GLY A 608 -10.37 5.64 -14.01
CA GLY A 608 -10.64 6.70 -14.99
C GLY A 608 -10.21 6.32 -16.42
N ALA A 609 -8.98 5.81 -16.58
CA ALA A 609 -8.48 5.36 -17.87
C ALA A 609 -9.30 4.19 -18.46
N VAL A 610 -9.67 3.22 -17.61
CA VAL A 610 -10.56 2.11 -18.02
C VAL A 610 -11.93 2.63 -18.45
N ARG A 611 -12.51 3.58 -17.71
CA ARG A 611 -13.77 4.23 -18.09
C ARG A 611 -13.67 4.92 -19.44
N GLU A 612 -12.65 5.74 -19.67
CA GLU A 612 -12.46 6.47 -20.94
C GLU A 612 -12.25 5.50 -22.11
N ALA A 613 -11.49 4.42 -21.93
CA ALA A 613 -11.30 3.38 -22.94
C ALA A 613 -12.62 2.64 -23.23
N CYS A 614 -13.40 2.29 -22.20
CA CYS A 614 -14.73 1.69 -22.39
C CYS A 614 -15.70 2.64 -23.13
N THR A 615 -15.67 3.93 -22.79
CA THR A 615 -16.48 4.95 -23.47
C THR A 615 -16.14 5.02 -24.96
N ALA A 616 -14.85 5.05 -25.31
CA ALA A 616 -14.41 5.05 -26.69
C ALA A 616 -14.79 3.75 -27.45
N VAL A 617 -14.68 2.58 -26.81
CA VAL A 617 -15.16 1.31 -27.37
C VAL A 617 -16.66 1.36 -27.64
N ARG A 618 -17.45 1.88 -26.68
CA ARG A 618 -18.91 2.03 -26.83
C ARG A 618 -19.25 2.97 -28.00
N GLU A 619 -18.59 4.10 -28.12
CA GLU A 619 -18.77 5.03 -29.23
C GLU A 619 -18.43 4.37 -30.57
N ALA A 620 -17.33 3.64 -30.69
CA ALA A 620 -16.97 2.91 -31.89
C ALA A 620 -17.98 1.80 -32.25
N VAL A 621 -18.58 1.14 -31.26
CA VAL A 621 -19.69 0.20 -31.46
C VAL A 621 -20.92 0.94 -32.01
N PHE A 622 -21.26 2.09 -31.45
CA PHE A 622 -22.40 2.90 -31.90
C PHE A 622 -22.21 3.41 -33.32
N GLU A 623 -21.03 3.88 -33.70
CA GLU A 623 -20.69 4.23 -35.08
C GLU A 623 -20.81 3.03 -36.03
N ARG A 624 -20.42 1.83 -35.61
CA ARG A 624 -20.59 0.60 -36.40
C ARG A 624 -22.07 0.27 -36.60
N VAL A 625 -22.89 0.43 -35.57
CA VAL A 625 -24.36 0.24 -35.66
C VAL A 625 -24.97 1.27 -36.63
N ALA A 626 -24.57 2.53 -36.54
CA ALA A 626 -25.04 3.58 -37.49
C ALA A 626 -24.70 3.22 -38.92
N ARG A 627 -23.47 2.78 -39.20
CA ARG A 627 -23.04 2.43 -40.58
C ARG A 627 -23.72 1.15 -41.12
N ARG A 628 -23.96 0.14 -40.29
CA ARG A 628 -24.50 -1.17 -40.71
C ARG A 628 -26.03 -1.23 -40.72
N PHE A 629 -26.65 -0.58 -39.78
CA PHE A 629 -28.09 -0.70 -39.50
C PHE A 629 -28.87 0.61 -39.70
N GLY A 630 -28.15 1.75 -39.86
CA GLY A 630 -28.77 3.05 -40.14
C GLY A 630 -29.40 3.73 -38.92
N GLU A 631 -29.09 3.28 -37.72
CA GLU A 631 -29.60 3.86 -36.48
C GLU A 631 -28.77 5.10 -36.06
N ASP A 632 -29.41 6.05 -35.38
CA ASP A 632 -28.76 7.26 -34.86
C ASP A 632 -27.88 6.94 -33.63
N PRO A 633 -26.55 7.18 -33.67
CA PRO A 633 -25.66 6.92 -32.55
C PRO A 633 -26.09 7.58 -31.25
N ALA A 634 -26.67 8.79 -31.32
CA ALA A 634 -27.09 9.53 -30.12
C ALA A 634 -28.22 8.86 -29.32
N GLY A 635 -28.95 7.93 -29.96
CA GLY A 635 -30.05 7.20 -29.35
C GLY A 635 -29.74 5.77 -28.96
N LEU A 636 -28.45 5.38 -28.97
CA LEU A 636 -28.04 4.01 -28.68
C LEU A 636 -27.58 3.87 -27.20
N SER A 637 -27.84 2.68 -26.65
CA SER A 637 -27.31 2.27 -25.34
C SER A 637 -26.91 0.79 -25.36
N LEU A 638 -25.98 0.39 -24.47
CA LEU A 638 -25.56 -0.99 -24.27
C LEU A 638 -26.16 -1.53 -22.99
N ALA A 639 -26.82 -2.70 -23.07
CA ALA A 639 -27.36 -3.39 -21.90
C ALA A 639 -27.46 -4.90 -22.14
N GLY A 640 -27.00 -5.73 -21.21
CA GLY A 640 -27.18 -7.19 -21.26
C GLY A 640 -26.64 -7.86 -22.55
N GLY A 641 -25.52 -7.37 -23.08
CA GLY A 641 -24.93 -7.87 -24.34
C GLY A 641 -25.68 -7.47 -25.61
N LYS A 642 -26.51 -6.43 -25.54
CA LYS A 642 -27.35 -5.93 -26.64
C LYS A 642 -27.14 -4.44 -26.84
N VAL A 643 -27.38 -3.96 -28.07
CA VAL A 643 -27.50 -2.54 -28.38
C VAL A 643 -28.99 -2.20 -28.47
N VAL A 644 -29.44 -1.30 -27.61
CA VAL A 644 -30.83 -0.82 -27.59
C VAL A 644 -30.91 0.50 -28.35
N CYS A 645 -31.77 0.58 -29.37
CA CYS A 645 -31.93 1.75 -30.23
C CYS A 645 -33.09 2.62 -29.75
N ALA A 646 -33.03 3.93 -29.98
CA ALA A 646 -34.16 4.86 -29.74
C ALA A 646 -35.43 4.49 -30.52
N SER A 647 -35.29 3.83 -31.68
CA SER A 647 -36.38 3.29 -32.49
C SER A 647 -37.16 2.16 -31.79
N GLY A 648 -36.64 1.63 -30.65
CA GLY A 648 -37.11 0.43 -29.98
C GLY A 648 -36.55 -0.88 -30.53
N ALA A 649 -35.71 -0.82 -31.56
CA ALA A 649 -34.98 -1.99 -32.07
C ALA A 649 -33.91 -2.42 -31.07
N VAL A 650 -33.69 -3.75 -30.95
CA VAL A 650 -32.68 -4.37 -30.10
C VAL A 650 -31.80 -5.25 -30.98
N LEU A 651 -30.52 -4.91 -31.06
CA LEU A 651 -29.53 -5.65 -31.85
C LEU A 651 -28.66 -6.49 -30.91
N ASP A 652 -28.35 -7.72 -31.31
CA ASP A 652 -27.41 -8.56 -30.58
C ASP A 652 -25.99 -8.03 -30.76
N LEU A 653 -25.26 -7.81 -29.66
CA LEU A 653 -23.89 -7.29 -29.73
C LEU A 653 -22.95 -8.28 -30.47
N VAL A 654 -23.22 -9.61 -30.41
CA VAL A 654 -22.50 -10.61 -31.20
C VAL A 654 -22.65 -10.34 -32.70
N GLU A 655 -23.86 -10.03 -33.16
CA GLU A 655 -24.12 -9.68 -34.55
C GLU A 655 -23.44 -8.36 -34.97
N VAL A 656 -23.49 -7.36 -34.10
CA VAL A 656 -22.86 -6.05 -34.33
C VAL A 656 -21.35 -6.17 -34.48
N LEU A 657 -20.70 -6.94 -33.60
CA LEU A 657 -19.25 -7.14 -33.60
C LEU A 657 -18.80 -8.04 -34.74
N GLY A 658 -19.52 -9.16 -35.01
CA GLY A 658 -19.09 -10.15 -35.95
C GLY A 658 -17.72 -10.74 -35.63
N GLU A 659 -16.83 -10.85 -36.63
CA GLU A 659 -15.45 -11.32 -36.47
C GLU A 659 -14.44 -10.18 -36.16
N GLU A 660 -14.86 -8.92 -36.27
CA GLU A 660 -14.00 -7.76 -36.12
C GLU A 660 -14.10 -7.20 -34.69
N PRO A 661 -13.06 -7.28 -33.87
CA PRO A 661 -13.06 -6.68 -32.54
C PRO A 661 -13.10 -5.14 -32.63
N VAL A 662 -13.53 -4.51 -31.55
CA VAL A 662 -13.38 -3.08 -31.30
C VAL A 662 -12.36 -2.91 -30.18
N GLU A 663 -11.30 -2.17 -30.42
CA GLU A 663 -10.23 -1.94 -29.46
C GLU A 663 -9.87 -0.46 -29.39
N GLU A 664 -9.77 0.06 -28.19
CA GLU A 664 -9.41 1.44 -27.91
C GLU A 664 -8.42 1.54 -26.76
N THR A 665 -7.47 2.46 -26.88
CA THR A 665 -6.52 2.81 -25.82
C THR A 665 -6.71 4.26 -25.43
N ARG A 666 -6.82 4.54 -24.14
CA ARG A 666 -6.99 5.90 -23.60
C ARG A 666 -6.10 6.13 -22.40
N GLU A 667 -5.78 7.40 -22.18
CA GLU A 667 -5.13 7.89 -20.99
C GLU A 667 -6.10 8.75 -20.18
N TYR A 668 -5.93 8.72 -18.87
CA TYR A 668 -6.64 9.58 -17.94
C TYR A 668 -5.65 10.28 -17.03
N HIS A 669 -5.75 11.60 -16.94
CA HIS A 669 -4.91 12.46 -16.11
C HIS A 669 -5.76 13.13 -15.02
N HIS A 670 -5.18 13.34 -13.85
CA HIS A 670 -5.84 14.14 -12.81
C HIS A 670 -5.74 15.65 -13.11
N LEU A 671 -6.48 16.46 -12.33
CA LEU A 671 -6.32 17.91 -12.36
C LEU A 671 -4.91 18.32 -11.95
N GLN A 672 -4.38 19.36 -12.59
CA GLN A 672 -3.02 19.84 -12.33
C GLN A 672 -2.82 20.27 -10.88
N THR A 673 -1.74 19.76 -10.28
CA THR A 673 -1.20 20.17 -8.98
C THR A 673 -0.01 21.09 -9.18
N TYR A 674 0.46 21.75 -8.09
CA TYR A 674 1.56 22.71 -8.14
C TYR A 674 2.51 22.48 -6.98
N LYS A 675 3.80 22.73 -7.24
CA LYS A 675 4.83 22.68 -6.20
C LYS A 675 4.51 23.64 -5.06
N MET A 676 4.88 23.28 -3.87
CA MET A 676 4.92 24.20 -2.74
C MET A 676 6.07 25.19 -2.92
N ASP A 677 5.83 26.43 -2.58
CA ASP A 677 6.89 27.46 -2.53
C ASP A 677 7.98 27.04 -1.53
N PRO A 678 9.27 27.08 -1.91
CA PRO A 678 10.35 26.57 -1.07
C PRO A 678 10.61 27.39 0.21
N VAL A 679 10.09 28.61 0.29
CA VAL A 679 10.26 29.52 1.43
C VAL A 679 9.03 29.56 2.33
N THR A 680 7.86 29.64 1.73
CA THR A 680 6.58 29.79 2.46
C THR A 680 5.77 28.51 2.54
N GLY A 681 6.05 27.51 1.70
CA GLY A 681 5.23 26.28 1.59
C GLY A 681 3.84 26.50 1.00
N GLN A 682 3.53 27.73 0.53
CA GLN A 682 2.21 28.03 -0.01
C GLN A 682 2.06 27.52 -1.44
N SER A 683 0.86 27.06 -1.77
CA SER A 683 0.50 26.59 -3.11
C SER A 683 -1.01 26.59 -3.29
N ARG A 684 -1.49 26.98 -4.48
CA ARG A 684 -2.92 27.01 -4.78
C ARG A 684 -3.58 25.61 -4.84
N ARG A 685 -2.83 24.56 -5.16
CA ARG A 685 -3.26 23.17 -5.18
C ARG A 685 -2.06 22.24 -5.07
N VAL A 686 -1.72 21.85 -3.86
CA VAL A 686 -0.67 20.85 -3.58
C VAL A 686 -1.17 19.45 -3.96
N HIS A 687 -2.41 19.15 -3.59
CA HIS A 687 -3.06 17.85 -3.76
C HIS A 687 -4.32 17.96 -4.61
N VAL A 688 -4.58 16.95 -5.44
CA VAL A 688 -5.77 16.93 -6.31
C VAL A 688 -7.03 16.55 -5.55
N GLN A 689 -6.92 15.69 -4.55
CA GLN A 689 -8.05 15.18 -3.75
C GLN A 689 -7.61 14.91 -2.31
N HIS A 690 -8.56 15.01 -1.39
CA HIS A 690 -8.39 14.62 0.01
C HIS A 690 -9.39 13.53 0.41
N ALA A 691 -8.93 12.58 1.23
CA ALA A 691 -9.74 11.56 1.86
C ALA A 691 -9.76 11.79 3.38
N TYR A 692 -10.87 11.45 4.02
CA TYR A 692 -11.12 11.70 5.44
C TYR A 692 -11.55 10.42 6.14
N ALA A 693 -10.99 10.16 7.32
CA ALA A 693 -11.39 9.05 8.18
C ALA A 693 -11.32 9.46 9.65
N ALA A 694 -12.20 8.90 10.45
CA ALA A 694 -12.19 9.04 11.90
C ALA A 694 -12.27 7.68 12.57
N HIS A 695 -11.58 7.52 13.70
CA HIS A 695 -11.64 6.31 14.54
C HIS A 695 -12.06 6.65 15.96
N ARG A 696 -12.73 5.67 16.59
CA ARG A 696 -12.92 5.58 18.03
C ARG A 696 -12.36 4.25 18.51
N ALA A 697 -11.43 4.29 19.45
CA ALA A 697 -10.92 3.09 20.13
C ALA A 697 -11.50 3.00 21.54
N VAL A 698 -11.78 1.77 21.97
CA VAL A 698 -12.08 1.44 23.36
C VAL A 698 -11.05 0.43 23.80
N VAL A 699 -10.33 0.72 24.90
CA VAL A 699 -9.26 -0.11 25.43
C VAL A 699 -9.51 -0.50 26.87
N GLU A 700 -8.98 -1.63 27.27
CA GLU A 700 -8.71 -2.01 28.67
C GLU A 700 -7.20 -2.12 28.84
N VAL A 701 -6.68 -1.50 29.89
CA VAL A 701 -5.26 -1.45 30.21
C VAL A 701 -5.05 -2.05 31.59
N ASP A 702 -4.24 -3.09 31.67
CA ASP A 702 -3.72 -3.61 32.92
C ASP A 702 -2.52 -2.76 33.34
N THR A 703 -2.71 -1.89 34.32
CA THR A 703 -1.68 -0.94 34.76
C THR A 703 -0.58 -1.58 35.60
N GLU A 704 -0.79 -2.80 36.11
CA GLU A 704 0.23 -3.55 36.85
C GLU A 704 1.19 -4.28 35.91
N LEU A 705 0.66 -4.84 34.83
CA LEU A 705 1.43 -5.60 33.83
C LEU A 705 1.82 -4.77 32.60
N GLY A 706 1.27 -3.55 32.44
CA GLY A 706 1.51 -2.72 31.27
C GLY A 706 0.91 -3.28 29.98
N LEU A 707 -0.17 -4.05 30.04
CA LEU A 707 -0.74 -4.72 28.88
C LEU A 707 -2.00 -4.03 28.40
N VAL A 708 -2.12 -3.89 27.08
CA VAL A 708 -3.25 -3.24 26.43
C VAL A 708 -4.10 -4.24 25.68
N LYS A 709 -5.40 -4.24 25.94
CA LYS A 709 -6.39 -4.93 25.10
C LYS A 709 -7.30 -3.91 24.42
N VAL A 710 -7.26 -3.86 23.08
CA VAL A 710 -8.23 -3.07 22.33
C VAL A 710 -9.54 -3.85 22.25
N ILE A 711 -10.61 -3.32 22.87
CA ILE A 711 -11.91 -3.99 22.99
C ILE A 711 -12.75 -3.77 21.75
N GLN A 712 -12.66 -2.57 21.17
CA GLN A 712 -13.39 -2.16 20.00
C GLN A 712 -12.64 -1.06 19.26
N LEU A 713 -12.67 -1.11 17.91
CA LEU A 713 -12.09 -0.10 17.07
C LEU A 713 -13.11 0.25 15.98
N ASP A 714 -13.84 1.34 16.17
CA ASP A 714 -14.86 1.81 15.23
C ASP A 714 -14.26 2.79 14.22
N CYS A 715 -14.75 2.74 12.98
CA CYS A 715 -14.32 3.64 11.90
C CYS A 715 -15.51 4.29 11.20
N ALA A 716 -15.39 5.58 10.91
CA ALA A 716 -16.22 6.27 9.93
C ALA A 716 -15.31 6.87 8.86
N GLN A 717 -15.54 6.55 7.58
CA GLN A 717 -14.69 7.00 6.47
C GLN A 717 -15.54 7.45 5.29
N ASP A 718 -15.15 8.60 4.69
CA ASP A 718 -15.70 9.03 3.40
C ASP A 718 -14.91 8.41 2.25
N VAL A 719 -15.60 7.71 1.36
CA VAL A 719 -15.03 7.00 0.20
C VAL A 719 -15.53 7.58 -1.13
N GLY A 720 -16.25 8.71 -1.08
CA GLY A 720 -16.92 9.26 -2.25
C GLY A 720 -18.01 8.31 -2.74
N LYS A 721 -17.72 7.52 -3.78
CA LYS A 721 -18.57 6.41 -4.24
C LYS A 721 -17.90 5.06 -3.97
N ALA A 722 -18.56 4.18 -3.27
CA ALA A 722 -18.11 2.80 -3.09
C ALA A 722 -18.35 2.00 -4.39
N VAL A 723 -17.27 1.70 -5.14
CA VAL A 723 -17.35 0.88 -6.35
C VAL A 723 -17.62 -0.58 -6.00
N ASN A 724 -16.96 -1.08 -4.95
CA ASN A 724 -17.16 -2.40 -4.38
C ASN A 724 -17.27 -2.27 -2.85
N PRO A 725 -18.48 -2.26 -2.27
CA PRO A 725 -18.67 -2.01 -0.84
C PRO A 725 -17.93 -2.98 0.09
N ASP A 726 -17.93 -4.29 -0.21
CA ASP A 726 -17.25 -5.28 0.62
C ASP A 726 -15.72 -5.12 0.57
N ALA A 727 -15.18 -4.83 -0.61
CA ALA A 727 -13.74 -4.54 -0.75
C ALA A 727 -13.34 -3.25 0.00
N VAL A 728 -14.20 -2.22 0.00
CA VAL A 728 -14.02 -1.00 0.80
C VAL A 728 -13.93 -1.32 2.28
N VAL A 729 -14.88 -2.09 2.82
CA VAL A 729 -14.86 -2.54 4.22
C VAL A 729 -13.60 -3.33 4.53
N GLY A 730 -13.20 -4.26 3.66
CA GLY A 730 -11.96 -5.03 3.81
C GLY A 730 -10.69 -4.15 3.84
N GLN A 731 -10.64 -3.09 3.03
CA GLN A 731 -9.53 -2.13 3.06
C GLN A 731 -9.51 -1.32 4.36
N ILE A 732 -10.67 -0.92 4.89
CA ILE A 732 -10.79 -0.20 6.16
C ILE A 732 -10.33 -1.09 7.31
N GLN A 733 -10.79 -2.33 7.39
CA GLN A 733 -10.37 -3.31 8.42
C GLN A 733 -8.86 -3.53 8.39
N GLY A 734 -8.29 -3.81 7.23
CA GLY A 734 -6.86 -4.05 7.07
C GLY A 734 -6.00 -2.82 7.41
N GLY A 735 -6.44 -1.60 7.07
CA GLY A 735 -5.76 -0.37 7.45
C GLY A 735 -5.84 -0.09 8.94
N SER A 736 -7.00 -0.29 9.55
CA SER A 736 -7.22 -0.13 10.99
C SER A 736 -6.35 -1.09 11.81
N THR A 737 -6.23 -2.36 11.35
CA THR A 737 -5.36 -3.36 12.00
C THR A 737 -3.88 -2.97 11.95
N GLN A 738 -3.39 -2.44 10.81
CA GLN A 738 -2.01 -1.94 10.74
C GLN A 738 -1.79 -0.72 11.65
N GLY A 739 -2.77 0.18 11.76
CA GLY A 739 -2.71 1.31 12.68
C GLY A 739 -2.74 0.89 14.14
N LEU A 740 -3.49 -0.16 14.48
CA LEU A 740 -3.48 -0.78 15.81
C LEU A 740 -2.10 -1.39 16.11
N GLY A 741 -1.52 -2.14 15.16
CA GLY A 741 -0.19 -2.71 15.31
C GLY A 741 0.88 -1.66 15.60
N LEU A 742 0.87 -0.56 14.83
CA LEU A 742 1.76 0.59 15.07
C LEU A 742 1.52 1.25 16.45
N ALA A 743 0.27 1.24 16.95
CA ALA A 743 -0.03 1.84 18.25
C ALA A 743 0.57 1.07 19.43
N VAL A 744 0.65 -0.26 19.37
CA VAL A 744 0.90 -1.07 20.58
C VAL A 744 1.92 -2.22 20.43
N MET A 745 2.44 -2.53 19.21
CA MET A 745 3.33 -3.69 19.05
C MET A 745 4.37 -3.62 17.94
N GLU A 746 4.06 -2.99 16.79
CA GLU A 746 4.92 -3.06 15.59
C GLU A 746 6.07 -2.04 15.66
N GLU A 747 7.29 -2.51 15.85
CA GLU A 747 8.48 -1.68 15.76
C GLU A 747 9.71 -2.48 15.34
N ILE A 748 10.41 -2.05 14.30
CA ILE A 748 11.77 -2.49 14.02
C ILE A 748 12.69 -1.81 15.04
N LYS A 749 13.32 -2.60 15.91
CA LYS A 749 14.29 -2.13 16.88
C LYS A 749 15.64 -1.91 16.19
N VAL A 750 16.04 -0.67 16.04
CA VAL A 750 17.34 -0.29 15.49
C VAL A 750 18.27 0.16 16.63
N LYS A 751 19.48 -0.39 16.67
CA LYS A 751 20.53 0.04 17.59
C LYS A 751 21.86 0.10 16.86
N ASP A 752 22.52 1.24 16.93
CA ASP A 752 23.82 1.50 16.27
C ASP A 752 23.75 1.19 14.74
N GLY A 753 22.65 1.61 14.08
CA GLY A 753 22.38 1.37 12.66
C GLY A 753 22.00 -0.08 12.30
N LYS A 754 21.81 -0.98 13.28
CA LYS A 754 21.54 -2.40 13.06
C LYS A 754 20.15 -2.80 13.52
N ILE A 755 19.41 -3.53 12.67
CA ILE A 755 18.14 -4.16 13.02
C ILE A 755 18.40 -5.28 14.05
N ARG A 756 17.60 -5.31 15.12
CA ARG A 756 17.73 -6.28 16.22
C ARG A 756 16.67 -7.37 16.19
N ASN A 757 15.55 -7.18 15.52
CA ASN A 757 14.40 -8.08 15.46
C ASN A 757 13.94 -8.36 14.01
N PRO A 758 14.80 -8.88 13.11
CA PRO A 758 14.49 -9.01 11.69
C PRO A 758 13.71 -10.29 11.36
N SER A 759 12.67 -10.62 12.13
CA SER A 759 11.81 -11.79 11.89
C SER A 759 10.44 -11.62 12.56
N PHE A 760 9.41 -12.31 12.06
CA PHE A 760 8.10 -12.33 12.70
C PHE A 760 8.04 -13.09 14.05
N THR A 761 9.16 -13.64 14.52
CA THR A 761 9.31 -14.13 15.88
C THR A 761 9.43 -12.99 16.87
N ASP A 762 10.14 -11.91 16.48
CA ASP A 762 10.53 -10.81 17.35
C ASP A 762 9.90 -9.48 16.92
N TYR A 763 9.57 -9.31 15.63
CA TYR A 763 8.73 -8.23 15.11
C TYR A 763 7.27 -8.68 15.14
N LEU A 764 6.54 -8.24 16.15
CA LEU A 764 5.17 -8.67 16.40
C LEU A 764 4.20 -7.92 15.48
N ILE A 765 3.27 -8.65 14.86
CA ILE A 765 2.15 -8.10 14.11
C ILE A 765 0.84 -8.54 14.77
N PRO A 766 -0.26 -7.76 14.64
CA PRO A 766 -1.55 -8.16 15.21
C PRO A 766 -2.03 -9.50 14.66
N THR A 767 -2.40 -10.39 15.57
CA THR A 767 -3.06 -11.65 15.23
C THR A 767 -4.59 -11.46 15.23
N ILE A 768 -5.33 -12.51 14.88
CA ILE A 768 -6.81 -12.50 14.96
C ILE A 768 -7.32 -12.28 16.40
N LEU A 769 -6.53 -12.62 17.41
CA LEU A 769 -6.89 -12.43 18.82
C LEU A 769 -6.63 -11.00 19.30
N ASP A 770 -5.73 -10.28 18.63
CA ASP A 770 -5.41 -8.87 18.93
C ASP A 770 -6.35 -7.92 18.20
N THR A 771 -6.95 -8.39 17.07
CA THR A 771 -7.84 -7.59 16.25
C THR A 771 -9.24 -7.53 16.89
N PRO A 772 -9.70 -6.34 17.33
CA PRO A 772 -11.00 -6.19 17.99
C PRO A 772 -12.15 -6.23 16.98
N PRO A 773 -13.41 -6.38 17.45
CA PRO A 773 -14.58 -6.08 16.64
C PRO A 773 -14.52 -4.64 16.10
N MET A 774 -14.85 -4.48 14.80
CA MET A 774 -14.87 -3.18 14.13
C MET A 774 -16.27 -2.89 13.60
N ARG A 775 -16.84 -1.73 13.98
CA ARG A 775 -18.02 -1.18 13.32
C ARG A 775 -17.54 -0.15 12.32
N ILE A 776 -18.00 -0.27 11.09
CA ILE A 776 -17.55 0.58 10.00
C ILE A 776 -18.76 1.26 9.37
N GLU A 777 -18.75 2.59 9.39
CA GLU A 777 -19.68 3.42 8.62
C GLU A 777 -18.96 4.02 7.41
N VAL A 778 -19.45 3.67 6.24
CA VAL A 778 -18.96 4.21 4.96
C VAL A 778 -19.85 5.39 4.58
N LEU A 779 -19.23 6.57 4.39
CA LEU A 779 -19.88 7.75 3.84
C LEU A 779 -19.59 7.84 2.35
N GLU A 780 -20.59 8.19 1.57
CA GLU A 780 -20.47 8.48 0.15
C GLU A 780 -20.73 9.97 -0.11
N ARG A 781 -19.67 10.80 0.02
CA ARG A 781 -19.65 12.21 -0.38
C ARG A 781 -18.89 12.34 -1.68
N ALA A 782 -19.61 12.26 -2.79
CA ALA A 782 -19.00 12.22 -4.12
C ALA A 782 -18.03 13.39 -4.36
N ASP A 783 -16.84 13.07 -4.86
CA ASP A 783 -15.87 14.07 -5.29
C ASP A 783 -16.18 14.51 -6.72
N PRO A 784 -16.41 15.81 -6.97
CA PRO A 784 -16.81 16.30 -8.29
C PRO A 784 -15.74 16.16 -9.36
N HIS A 785 -14.47 15.94 -8.96
CA HIS A 785 -13.31 15.92 -9.85
C HIS A 785 -12.85 14.50 -10.20
N SER A 786 -13.48 13.47 -9.64
CA SER A 786 -13.08 12.07 -9.88
C SER A 786 -14.13 11.29 -10.67
N PRO A 787 -13.74 10.28 -11.47
CA PRO A 787 -14.67 9.37 -12.10
C PRO A 787 -15.61 8.74 -11.08
N TYR A 788 -16.91 8.72 -11.34
CA TYR A 788 -17.96 8.22 -10.45
C TYR A 788 -18.05 8.90 -9.08
N GLY A 789 -17.24 9.92 -8.81
CA GLY A 789 -17.18 10.58 -7.49
C GLY A 789 -16.40 9.81 -6.43
N VAL A 790 -15.49 8.90 -6.82
CA VAL A 790 -14.70 8.08 -5.88
C VAL A 790 -13.69 8.90 -5.07
N ARG A 791 -13.33 8.41 -3.89
CA ARG A 791 -12.21 8.91 -3.07
C ARG A 791 -11.25 7.79 -2.71
N GLY A 792 -10.04 8.16 -2.27
CA GLY A 792 -9.04 7.21 -1.80
C GLY A 792 -9.48 6.50 -0.52
N VAL A 793 -9.32 5.17 -0.46
CA VAL A 793 -9.80 4.34 0.65
C VAL A 793 -8.66 3.70 1.43
N GLY A 794 -7.59 3.29 0.76
CA GLY A 794 -6.62 2.36 1.32
C GLY A 794 -5.80 2.89 2.49
N GLU A 795 -5.41 4.16 2.51
CA GLU A 795 -4.46 4.73 3.48
C GLU A 795 -5.11 5.37 4.72
N PRO A 796 -6.25 6.07 4.63
CA PRO A 796 -6.82 6.81 5.76
C PRO A 796 -7.01 6.00 7.04
N PRO A 797 -7.47 4.73 7.01
CA PRO A 797 -7.71 3.97 8.24
C PRO A 797 -6.46 3.72 9.07
N THR A 798 -5.31 3.49 8.42
CA THR A 798 -4.03 3.29 9.13
C THR A 798 -3.61 4.56 9.88
N ILE A 799 -3.90 5.73 9.29
CA ILE A 799 -3.49 7.02 9.84
C ILE A 799 -4.30 7.36 11.10
N SER A 800 -5.62 7.17 11.06
CA SER A 800 -6.51 7.54 12.18
C SER A 800 -6.57 6.49 13.30
N ALA A 801 -6.34 5.21 13.01
CA ALA A 801 -6.41 4.16 14.04
C ALA A 801 -5.32 4.32 15.11
N THR A 802 -4.08 4.62 14.73
CA THR A 802 -2.95 4.76 15.67
C THR A 802 -3.21 5.82 16.76
N PRO A 803 -3.51 7.08 16.45
CA PRO A 803 -3.77 8.08 17.48
C PRO A 803 -5.04 7.80 18.29
N ALA A 804 -6.10 7.20 17.69
CA ALA A 804 -7.30 6.83 18.45
C ALA A 804 -7.00 5.82 19.55
N VAL A 805 -6.19 4.79 19.26
CA VAL A 805 -5.79 3.78 20.26
C VAL A 805 -4.93 4.41 21.35
N VAL A 806 -3.93 5.22 21.01
CA VAL A 806 -3.07 5.86 22.01
C VAL A 806 -3.84 6.87 22.86
N ASN A 807 -4.76 7.65 22.27
CA ASN A 807 -5.65 8.54 23.01
C ASN A 807 -6.56 7.75 23.98
N ALA A 808 -7.05 6.56 23.60
CA ALA A 808 -7.81 5.71 24.49
C ALA A 808 -6.98 5.21 25.67
N ILE A 809 -5.71 4.83 25.45
CA ILE A 809 -4.77 4.43 26.53
C ILE A 809 -4.50 5.62 27.46
N ARG A 810 -4.25 6.81 26.91
CA ARG A 810 -4.08 8.04 27.70
C ARG A 810 -5.32 8.37 28.56
N ASN A 811 -6.51 8.22 27.97
CA ASN A 811 -7.77 8.41 28.69
C ASN A 811 -7.96 7.40 29.83
N ALA A 812 -7.58 6.13 29.62
CA ALA A 812 -7.65 5.08 30.62
C ALA A 812 -6.68 5.31 31.78
N THR A 813 -5.44 5.72 31.48
CA THR A 813 -4.32 5.71 32.45
C THR A 813 -3.99 7.08 33.02
N GLY A 814 -4.37 8.15 32.34
CA GLY A 814 -3.94 9.53 32.66
C GLY A 814 -2.48 9.82 32.30
N LEU A 815 -1.74 8.87 31.70
CA LEU A 815 -0.33 9.03 31.36
C LEU A 815 -0.13 9.92 30.13
N ASN A 816 0.95 10.70 30.12
CA ASN A 816 1.34 11.50 28.96
C ASN A 816 2.19 10.65 27.99
N LEU A 817 1.53 9.83 27.18
CA LEU A 817 2.18 8.97 26.19
C LEU A 817 2.51 9.78 24.92
N THR A 818 3.79 9.83 24.57
CA THR A 818 4.29 10.63 23.42
C THR A 818 5.13 9.79 22.44
N HIS A 819 5.23 8.47 22.68
CA HIS A 819 5.91 7.53 21.82
C HIS A 819 4.95 6.45 21.33
N THR A 820 5.13 5.99 20.10
CA THR A 820 4.43 4.83 19.53
C THR A 820 5.43 3.89 18.84
N PRO A 821 5.29 2.55 19.04
CA PRO A 821 4.25 1.85 19.81
C PRO A 821 4.38 2.05 21.33
N VAL A 822 3.22 2.03 22.01
CA VAL A 822 3.18 2.10 23.47
C VAL A 822 3.65 0.75 24.03
N SER A 823 4.74 0.78 24.81
CA SER A 823 5.32 -0.42 25.41
C SER A 823 4.85 -0.62 26.87
N PRO A 824 4.93 -1.86 27.39
CA PRO A 824 4.61 -2.13 28.79
C PRO A 824 5.36 -1.25 29.79
N GLU A 825 6.62 -0.93 29.52
CA GLU A 825 7.45 -0.09 30.39
C GLU A 825 6.90 1.33 30.54
N GLN A 826 6.28 1.87 29.48
CA GLN A 826 5.66 3.21 29.52
C GLN A 826 4.39 3.23 30.39
N LEU A 827 3.74 2.08 30.59
CA LEU A 827 2.47 1.95 31.31
C LEU A 827 2.66 1.59 32.79
N CYS A 828 3.70 0.83 33.13
CA CYS A 828 3.98 0.41 34.53
C CYS A 828 4.65 1.51 35.37
N GLY A 829 4.98 2.67 34.82
CA GLY A 829 5.60 3.77 35.55
C GLY A 829 6.94 3.37 36.15
N SER A 830 8.00 3.24 35.33
CA SER A 830 9.39 3.08 35.80
C SER A 830 9.97 4.40 36.24
#